data_a616b1c30dca601762c950e783591484
#
_entry.id   a616b1c30dca601762c950e783591484
#
_cell.length_a   1.000
_cell.length_b   1.000
_cell.length_c   1.000
_cell.angle_alpha   90.00
_cell.angle_beta   90.00
_cell.angle_gamma   90.00
#
_symmetry.space_group_name_H-M   'P 1'
#
loop_
_entity.id
_entity.type
_entity.pdbx_description
1 polymer ?
#
loop_
_entity_poly.entity_id
_entity_poly.type
_entity_poly.pdbx_seq_one_letter_code
_entity_poly.pdbx_strand_id
1 'polypeptide(L)'
;MERLLTFFTPHHYQLDLEVNRTAETISGTVQITGAAHANPIKLHAHELQITSVSLSATHQITQTCDFTYDGEIITITLPDQFAVSDPSAPKTAPENSADPLTLSLRFTAPLRHDMHGCYLSTYQHQGTTRRLATTQFESHYARDAFPCVDEPAAKATFDLTLRVPDLAADDLVIANTPLAHRDDQTFTFATTPKMSTYLLTWVIGPLHGITTKNAHGTEVASYCALNQPLSSLEFANTTAARALEYFEDTFGIPYPLPKLDQVALPDFEAGAMENWGLITFRESMMLADQTATLDTKHSVALTVTHELSHQWFGDLVTMAWWDDLWLNESFASVIEYFATDALYPEFNIWQDFFTGDCLAALKRDCLPGVQAVHQAVHSPAEISTLFDGAIVYAKGARLILMLIRLLGEPQFFRGVHDYFDQYQYQNTSGDDLWRSLQPYADFDVREFMTAWISQPGYPMLERAADAPTSVPADALAPDAAWFQHRFLITGETDDTTWPLPAVKTDLSGHYLIKLSDQELHQRLADFSQLTDEERLRLLIDRELLAKTPAVASVSLFDLIDRFADSDSAAVWEILALIIADLKLFCPYHTSAADHYKSYLRDRLAAQFDALDLGPLSDPAALVRRDLMLSVAYYSEYQPTLRRLADLYQPDFTALDAELRAHILAAKFYFDEDEVFAEWLGRYPHTADPELKSDILYTLVDLARQPAHLDRLLELLEQPDIVRSQDHLFLYVHLLRNPDTRDRALDWLLTHWGYVERLAGDKSIEDYPRYTASLIRTPEEAQRFYAFFDLKTDHPTLARTIKVAHTDIDTRLRLIATDAPAVQEYLAAFQR
;
A
#
# COMPACT_ATOMS: atom_id res chain seq x y z
N MET A 1 -26.03 -0.26 1.79
CA MET A 1 -25.95 -1.14 0.59
C MET A 1 -26.75 -2.41 0.82
N GLU A 2 -27.51 -2.86 -0.18
CA GLU A 2 -28.25 -4.13 -0.10
C GLU A 2 -27.26 -5.29 -0.27
N ARG A 3 -27.28 -6.25 0.65
CA ARG A 3 -26.40 -7.44 0.62
C ARG A 3 -27.08 -8.53 -0.23
N LEU A 4 -26.47 -8.86 -1.39
CA LEU A 4 -27.08 -9.81 -2.32
C LEU A 4 -27.01 -11.25 -1.83
N LEU A 5 -26.07 -11.54 -0.92
CA LEU A 5 -26.02 -12.83 -0.22
C LEU A 5 -27.35 -13.16 0.52
N THR A 6 -28.14 -12.15 0.89
CA THR A 6 -29.48 -12.35 1.50
C THR A 6 -30.54 -12.84 0.51
N PHE A 7 -30.31 -12.73 -0.80
CA PHE A 7 -31.18 -13.24 -1.86
C PHE A 7 -30.76 -14.60 -2.35
N PHE A 8 -29.42 -14.82 -2.46
CA PHE A 8 -28.87 -16.05 -2.99
C PHE A 8 -27.50 -16.35 -2.38
N THR A 9 -27.30 -17.55 -1.83
CA THR A 9 -26.01 -18.03 -1.34
C THR A 9 -25.39 -18.95 -2.39
N PRO A 10 -24.31 -18.56 -3.08
CA PRO A 10 -23.60 -19.42 -4.01
C PRO A 10 -22.80 -20.48 -3.23
N HIS A 11 -22.73 -21.69 -3.78
CA HIS A 11 -21.90 -22.78 -3.27
C HIS A 11 -20.80 -23.18 -4.25
N HIS A 12 -21.08 -23.05 -5.56
CA HIS A 12 -20.18 -23.46 -6.62
C HIS A 12 -20.43 -22.62 -7.88
N TYR A 13 -19.34 -22.18 -8.51
CA TYR A 13 -19.33 -21.55 -9.83
C TYR A 13 -18.66 -22.46 -10.83
N GLN A 14 -19.27 -22.68 -11.98
CA GLN A 14 -18.64 -23.25 -13.16
C GLN A 14 -18.55 -22.15 -14.22
N LEU A 15 -17.31 -21.75 -14.53
CA LEU A 15 -16.97 -20.69 -15.48
C LEU A 15 -16.39 -21.32 -16.75
N ASP A 16 -17.07 -21.13 -17.88
CA ASP A 16 -16.60 -21.51 -19.21
C ASP A 16 -16.48 -20.23 -20.04
N LEU A 17 -15.25 -19.70 -20.10
CA LEU A 17 -14.93 -18.36 -20.60
C LEU A 17 -14.07 -18.42 -21.84
N GLU A 18 -14.37 -17.59 -22.83
CA GLU A 18 -13.50 -17.28 -23.97
C GLU A 18 -12.88 -15.90 -23.74
N VAL A 19 -11.55 -15.84 -23.66
CA VAL A 19 -10.77 -14.59 -23.54
C VAL A 19 -10.03 -14.36 -24.84
N ASN A 20 -10.36 -13.29 -25.56
CA ASN A 20 -9.79 -12.93 -26.85
C ASN A 20 -9.12 -11.58 -26.78
N ARG A 21 -7.78 -11.55 -26.67
CA ARG A 21 -6.96 -10.33 -26.56
C ARG A 21 -6.95 -9.52 -27.87
N THR A 22 -7.14 -10.20 -29.01
CA THR A 22 -7.17 -9.54 -30.33
C THR A 22 -8.50 -8.82 -30.56
N ALA A 23 -9.62 -9.45 -30.19
CA ALA A 23 -10.95 -8.84 -30.25
C ALA A 23 -11.26 -7.94 -29.03
N GLU A 24 -10.41 -7.96 -28.01
CA GLU A 24 -10.56 -7.26 -26.73
C GLU A 24 -11.90 -7.57 -26.04
N THR A 25 -12.23 -8.86 -25.96
CA THR A 25 -13.49 -9.34 -25.38
C THR A 25 -13.29 -10.55 -24.45
N ILE A 26 -14.14 -10.59 -23.43
CA ILE A 26 -14.40 -11.78 -22.63
C ILE A 26 -15.87 -12.19 -22.83
N SER A 27 -16.14 -13.45 -23.03
CA SER A 27 -17.50 -13.97 -23.19
C SER A 27 -17.60 -15.38 -22.65
N GLY A 28 -18.78 -15.82 -22.29
CA GLY A 28 -18.93 -17.20 -21.83
C GLY A 28 -20.25 -17.49 -21.15
N THR A 29 -20.19 -18.55 -20.37
CA THR A 29 -21.29 -19.02 -19.53
C THR A 29 -20.80 -19.18 -18.10
N VAL A 30 -21.54 -18.61 -17.15
CA VAL A 30 -21.41 -18.95 -15.73
C VAL A 30 -22.60 -19.81 -15.30
N GLN A 31 -22.32 -20.91 -14.62
CA GLN A 31 -23.32 -21.68 -13.89
C GLN A 31 -23.06 -21.52 -12.41
N ILE A 32 -24.09 -21.07 -11.68
CA ILE A 32 -23.98 -20.80 -10.23
C ILE A 32 -24.93 -21.74 -9.51
N THR A 33 -24.38 -22.72 -8.81
CA THR A 33 -25.16 -23.61 -7.94
C THR A 33 -25.22 -23.05 -6.53
N GLY A 34 -26.41 -22.92 -5.97
CA GLY A 34 -26.58 -22.32 -4.64
C GLY A 34 -28.00 -22.40 -4.09
N ALA A 35 -28.24 -21.71 -2.99
CA ALA A 35 -29.52 -21.66 -2.29
C ALA A 35 -30.19 -20.30 -2.48
N ALA A 36 -31.45 -20.28 -2.97
CA ALA A 36 -32.27 -19.07 -3.06
C ALA A 36 -32.95 -18.79 -1.73
N HIS A 37 -32.92 -17.54 -1.28
CA HIS A 37 -33.59 -17.06 -0.05
C HIS A 37 -34.72 -16.09 -0.33
N ALA A 38 -34.80 -15.58 -1.56
CA ALA A 38 -35.81 -14.63 -2.00
C ALA A 38 -36.24 -14.88 -3.45
N ASN A 39 -37.39 -14.35 -3.84
CA ASN A 39 -37.83 -14.21 -5.21
C ASN A 39 -38.31 -12.76 -5.40
N PRO A 40 -37.62 -11.96 -6.26
CA PRO A 40 -36.57 -12.36 -7.20
C PRO A 40 -35.19 -12.63 -6.54
N ILE A 41 -34.34 -13.39 -7.23
CA ILE A 41 -32.90 -13.49 -6.95
C ILE A 41 -32.19 -12.27 -7.54
N LYS A 42 -31.14 -11.80 -6.89
CA LYS A 42 -30.28 -10.70 -7.38
C LYS A 42 -28.81 -11.15 -7.48
N LEU A 43 -28.13 -10.75 -8.55
CA LEU A 43 -26.70 -10.96 -8.78
C LEU A 43 -26.06 -9.62 -9.18
N HIS A 44 -24.81 -9.41 -8.78
CA HIS A 44 -23.98 -8.33 -9.31
C HIS A 44 -23.55 -8.63 -10.75
N ALA A 45 -23.56 -7.62 -11.59
CA ALA A 45 -23.01 -7.61 -12.94
C ALA A 45 -22.84 -6.15 -13.36
N HIS A 46 -21.62 -5.74 -13.69
CA HIS A 46 -21.35 -4.36 -14.07
C HIS A 46 -20.91 -4.32 -15.54
N GLU A 47 -21.55 -3.50 -16.33
CA GLU A 47 -21.27 -3.30 -17.77
C GLU A 47 -21.26 -4.58 -18.64
N LEU A 48 -21.87 -5.66 -18.17
CA LEU A 48 -21.97 -6.92 -18.94
C LEU A 48 -23.17 -6.89 -19.91
N GLN A 49 -23.02 -7.53 -21.06
CA GLN A 49 -24.15 -7.79 -21.97
C GLN A 49 -24.71 -9.19 -21.67
N ILE A 50 -25.80 -9.26 -20.91
CA ILE A 50 -26.47 -10.51 -20.56
C ILE A 50 -27.39 -10.94 -21.68
N THR A 51 -27.17 -12.12 -22.26
CA THR A 51 -27.92 -12.60 -23.41
C THR A 51 -28.98 -13.65 -23.06
N SER A 52 -28.79 -14.41 -22.00
CA SER A 52 -29.78 -15.39 -21.52
C SER A 52 -29.58 -15.74 -20.06
N VAL A 53 -30.68 -16.00 -19.37
CA VAL A 53 -30.73 -16.51 -18.00
C VAL A 53 -31.64 -17.73 -17.99
N SER A 54 -31.16 -18.83 -17.41
CA SER A 54 -31.96 -20.04 -17.22
C SER A 54 -31.68 -20.68 -15.87
N LEU A 55 -32.64 -21.45 -15.39
CA LEU A 55 -32.61 -22.13 -14.10
C LEU A 55 -32.84 -23.63 -14.26
N SER A 56 -32.13 -24.41 -13.52
CA SER A 56 -32.38 -25.84 -13.32
C SER A 56 -32.34 -26.20 -11.83
N ALA A 57 -33.06 -27.24 -11.44
CA ALA A 57 -32.93 -27.86 -10.13
C ALA A 57 -32.59 -29.35 -10.31
N THR A 58 -32.17 -30.01 -9.24
CA THR A 58 -31.84 -31.43 -9.27
C THR A 58 -32.99 -32.25 -9.89
N HIS A 59 -32.70 -32.93 -10.99
CA HIS A 59 -33.66 -33.75 -11.75
C HIS A 59 -34.79 -33.02 -12.54
N GLN A 60 -34.68 -31.68 -12.72
CA GLN A 60 -35.66 -30.90 -13.47
C GLN A 60 -35.11 -30.38 -14.81
N ILE A 61 -36.02 -30.09 -15.76
CA ILE A 61 -35.67 -29.53 -17.08
C ILE A 61 -35.22 -28.05 -16.86
N THR A 62 -34.17 -27.65 -17.57
CA THR A 62 -33.72 -26.26 -17.65
C THR A 62 -34.84 -25.37 -18.20
N GLN A 63 -35.14 -24.29 -17.48
CA GLN A 63 -36.18 -23.30 -17.84
C GLN A 63 -35.57 -21.93 -17.98
N THR A 64 -35.93 -21.18 -19.03
CA THR A 64 -35.59 -19.78 -19.21
C THR A 64 -36.30 -18.93 -18.15
N CYS A 65 -35.59 -17.98 -17.55
CA CYS A 65 -36.11 -17.05 -16.57
C CYS A 65 -36.27 -15.66 -17.17
N ASP A 66 -37.31 -14.95 -16.74
CA ASP A 66 -37.42 -13.52 -16.96
C ASP A 66 -36.44 -12.79 -16.03
N PHE A 67 -35.77 -11.78 -16.54
CA PHE A 67 -34.84 -10.95 -15.78
C PHE A 67 -34.89 -9.50 -16.22
N THR A 68 -34.52 -8.62 -15.31
CA THR A 68 -34.20 -7.21 -15.60
C THR A 68 -32.74 -6.94 -15.22
N TYR A 69 -32.12 -5.98 -15.89
CA TYR A 69 -30.75 -5.59 -15.67
C TYR A 69 -30.62 -4.06 -15.80
N ASP A 70 -30.10 -3.41 -14.78
CA ASP A 70 -29.98 -1.94 -14.72
C ASP A 70 -28.56 -1.42 -15.02
N GLY A 71 -27.61 -2.32 -15.33
CA GLY A 71 -26.20 -2.01 -15.55
C GLY A 71 -25.30 -2.41 -14.37
N GLU A 72 -25.89 -2.68 -13.19
CA GLU A 72 -25.21 -3.06 -11.95
C GLU A 72 -25.73 -4.37 -11.37
N ILE A 73 -27.05 -4.59 -11.44
CA ILE A 73 -27.74 -5.70 -10.79
C ILE A 73 -28.63 -6.43 -11.79
N ILE A 74 -28.46 -7.76 -11.86
CA ILE A 74 -29.41 -8.64 -12.54
C ILE A 74 -30.44 -9.08 -11.53
N THR A 75 -31.72 -8.79 -11.79
CA THR A 75 -32.86 -9.24 -11.00
C THR A 75 -33.60 -10.34 -11.75
N ILE A 76 -33.58 -11.56 -11.20
CA ILE A 76 -34.09 -12.79 -11.84
C ILE A 76 -35.37 -13.23 -11.15
N THR A 77 -36.49 -13.28 -11.88
CA THR A 77 -37.75 -13.81 -11.36
C THR A 77 -37.77 -15.33 -11.44
N LEU A 78 -37.92 -15.97 -10.30
CA LEU A 78 -38.01 -17.43 -10.23
C LEU A 78 -39.43 -17.88 -10.67
N PRO A 79 -39.55 -18.91 -11.52
CA PRO A 79 -40.80 -19.57 -11.83
C PRO A 79 -41.50 -20.11 -10.58
N ASP A 80 -42.87 -20.11 -10.57
CA ASP A 80 -43.65 -20.49 -9.39
C ASP A 80 -43.28 -21.82 -8.74
N GLN A 81 -42.83 -22.76 -9.51
CA GLN A 81 -42.39 -24.10 -9.01
C GLN A 81 -41.10 -24.05 -8.18
N PHE A 82 -40.36 -22.98 -8.23
CA PHE A 82 -39.14 -22.73 -7.48
C PHE A 82 -39.33 -21.61 -6.41
N ALA A 83 -40.60 -21.21 -6.17
CA ALA A 83 -40.91 -20.15 -5.23
C ALA A 83 -40.38 -20.50 -3.83
N VAL A 84 -39.60 -19.61 -3.27
CA VAL A 84 -39.10 -19.70 -1.90
C VAL A 84 -40.27 -19.49 -0.97
N SER A 85 -40.44 -20.35 0.05
CA SER A 85 -41.43 -20.17 1.10
C SER A 85 -41.19 -18.85 1.85
N ASP A 86 -42.26 -18.15 2.22
CA ASP A 86 -42.29 -16.84 2.88
C ASP A 86 -41.14 -16.68 3.90
N PRO A 87 -40.24 -15.69 3.76
CA PRO A 87 -39.15 -15.45 4.69
C PRO A 87 -39.61 -15.06 6.12
N SER A 88 -40.92 -14.77 6.32
CA SER A 88 -41.54 -14.51 7.63
C SER A 88 -41.97 -15.78 8.40
N ALA A 89 -41.91 -16.97 7.77
CA ALA A 89 -42.20 -18.23 8.43
C ALA A 89 -41.07 -18.61 9.41
N PRO A 90 -41.38 -19.08 10.63
CA PRO A 90 -40.38 -19.46 11.61
C PRO A 90 -39.49 -20.57 11.03
N LYS A 91 -38.16 -20.29 10.95
CA LYS A 91 -37.14 -21.26 10.51
C LYS A 91 -37.13 -22.47 11.45
N THR A 92 -37.85 -23.54 11.12
CA THR A 92 -37.93 -24.81 11.89
C THR A 92 -37.09 -25.93 11.27
N ALA A 93 -36.35 -25.67 10.20
CA ALA A 93 -35.47 -26.65 9.55
C ALA A 93 -34.01 -26.15 9.52
N PRO A 94 -33.01 -27.04 9.61
CA PRO A 94 -31.60 -26.67 9.43
C PRO A 94 -31.37 -26.13 8.01
N GLU A 95 -30.39 -25.25 7.86
CA GLU A 95 -30.06 -24.49 6.64
C GLU A 95 -29.81 -25.32 5.35
N ASN A 96 -29.83 -26.63 5.43
CA ASN A 96 -29.58 -27.59 4.34
C ASN A 96 -30.83 -28.19 3.66
N SER A 97 -32.03 -27.61 3.78
CA SER A 97 -33.27 -28.29 3.38
C SER A 97 -33.89 -27.82 2.04
N ALA A 98 -33.35 -26.82 1.36
CA ALA A 98 -33.76 -26.49 -0.02
C ALA A 98 -32.82 -27.18 -1.01
N ASP A 99 -33.39 -27.91 -2.01
CA ASP A 99 -32.60 -28.47 -3.10
C ASP A 99 -31.82 -27.34 -3.80
N PRO A 100 -30.50 -27.48 -4.06
CA PRO A 100 -29.72 -26.43 -4.68
C PRO A 100 -30.24 -26.14 -6.09
N LEU A 101 -30.34 -24.84 -6.39
CA LEU A 101 -30.68 -24.35 -7.72
C LEU A 101 -29.39 -24.08 -8.52
N THR A 102 -29.42 -24.31 -9.82
CA THR A 102 -28.33 -23.91 -10.72
C THR A 102 -28.85 -22.85 -11.68
N LEU A 103 -28.34 -21.62 -11.52
CA LEU A 103 -28.52 -20.53 -12.46
C LEU A 103 -27.46 -20.65 -13.57
N SER A 104 -27.86 -20.52 -14.83
CA SER A 104 -26.96 -20.48 -15.97
C SER A 104 -27.17 -19.17 -16.73
N LEU A 105 -26.11 -18.33 -16.79
CA LEU A 105 -26.12 -17.03 -17.45
C LEU A 105 -25.09 -17.01 -18.57
N ARG A 106 -25.50 -16.49 -19.73
CA ARG A 106 -24.59 -16.25 -20.86
C ARG A 106 -24.38 -14.74 -21.02
N PHE A 107 -23.13 -14.36 -21.20
CA PHE A 107 -22.75 -12.95 -21.22
C PHE A 107 -21.57 -12.68 -22.15
N THR A 108 -21.33 -11.38 -22.40
CA THR A 108 -20.17 -10.84 -23.10
C THR A 108 -19.79 -9.50 -22.46
N ALA A 109 -18.49 -9.18 -22.39
CA ALA A 109 -17.94 -7.90 -21.94
C ALA A 109 -16.70 -7.51 -22.73
N PRO A 110 -16.33 -6.23 -22.80
CA PRO A 110 -15.00 -5.81 -23.28
C PRO A 110 -13.92 -6.21 -22.27
N LEU A 111 -12.69 -6.46 -22.73
CA LEU A 111 -11.52 -6.43 -21.86
C LEU A 111 -11.23 -4.98 -21.50
N ARG A 112 -10.95 -4.73 -20.24
CA ARG A 112 -10.75 -3.38 -19.71
C ARG A 112 -9.31 -2.90 -19.96
N HIS A 113 -9.08 -1.58 -19.72
CA HIS A 113 -7.77 -0.94 -19.85
C HIS A 113 -7.39 -0.13 -18.61
N ASP A 114 -8.20 -0.22 -17.56
CA ASP A 114 -8.06 0.53 -16.30
C ASP A 114 -7.46 -0.34 -15.17
N MET A 115 -6.89 -1.50 -15.51
CA MET A 115 -6.27 -2.45 -14.57
C MET A 115 -7.23 -3.05 -13.53
N HIS A 116 -8.55 -3.05 -13.82
CA HIS A 116 -9.59 -3.70 -12.99
C HIS A 116 -10.39 -4.71 -13.79
N GLY A 117 -11.10 -5.61 -13.10
CA GLY A 117 -11.85 -6.67 -13.75
C GLY A 117 -10.94 -7.61 -14.54
N CYS A 118 -11.34 -7.99 -15.75
CA CYS A 118 -10.46 -8.67 -16.71
C CYS A 118 -9.93 -7.63 -17.71
N TYR A 119 -8.62 -7.41 -17.72
CA TYR A 119 -8.02 -6.30 -18.46
C TYR A 119 -6.83 -6.72 -19.33
N LEU A 120 -6.46 -5.85 -20.27
CA LEU A 120 -5.28 -5.97 -21.12
C LEU A 120 -4.09 -5.22 -20.52
N SER A 121 -2.97 -5.93 -20.44
CA SER A 121 -1.65 -5.36 -20.15
C SER A 121 -0.75 -5.49 -21.36
N THR A 122 0.18 -4.55 -21.55
CA THR A 122 1.05 -4.53 -22.72
C THR A 122 2.50 -4.23 -22.38
N TYR A 123 3.42 -4.78 -23.16
CA TYR A 123 4.83 -4.44 -23.07
C TYR A 123 5.54 -4.55 -24.42
N GLN A 124 6.73 -3.94 -24.53
CA GLN A 124 7.55 -4.02 -25.74
C GLN A 124 8.59 -5.13 -25.62
N HIS A 125 8.66 -6.00 -26.62
CA HIS A 125 9.70 -7.02 -26.72
C HIS A 125 10.17 -7.15 -28.16
N GLN A 126 11.47 -6.95 -28.40
CA GLN A 126 12.11 -7.03 -29.73
C GLN A 126 11.37 -6.20 -30.81
N GLY A 127 10.96 -4.97 -30.44
CA GLY A 127 10.25 -4.06 -31.35
C GLY A 127 8.80 -4.42 -31.66
N THR A 128 8.22 -5.37 -30.92
CA THR A 128 6.84 -5.78 -31.06
C THR A 128 6.09 -5.58 -29.74
N THR A 129 4.87 -4.99 -29.82
CA THR A 129 3.98 -4.90 -28.66
C THR A 129 3.41 -6.29 -28.35
N ARG A 130 3.64 -6.79 -27.16
CA ARG A 130 3.09 -8.01 -26.60
C ARG A 130 1.87 -7.68 -25.74
N ARG A 131 0.88 -8.60 -25.71
CA ARG A 131 -0.37 -8.42 -24.96
C ARG A 131 -0.58 -9.57 -23.98
N LEU A 132 -0.96 -9.21 -22.76
CA LEU A 132 -1.45 -10.15 -21.75
C LEU A 132 -2.92 -9.83 -21.46
N ALA A 133 -3.70 -10.85 -21.06
CA ALA A 133 -4.97 -10.64 -20.38
C ALA A 133 -4.85 -11.19 -18.96
N THR A 134 -5.22 -10.42 -17.98
CA THR A 134 -5.16 -10.77 -16.56
C THR A 134 -6.34 -10.19 -15.80
N THR A 135 -6.45 -10.50 -14.52
CA THR A 135 -7.56 -10.04 -13.69
C THR A 135 -7.06 -9.28 -12.47
N GLN A 136 -7.87 -8.30 -12.01
CA GLN A 136 -7.80 -7.69 -10.69
C GLN A 136 -9.23 -7.54 -10.18
N PHE A 137 -9.63 -8.38 -9.23
CA PHE A 137 -11.01 -8.43 -8.77
C PHE A 137 -11.24 -7.77 -7.41
N GLU A 138 -10.21 -7.54 -6.63
CA GLU A 138 -10.33 -6.78 -5.40
C GLU A 138 -10.54 -5.28 -5.69
N SER A 139 -11.51 -4.69 -5.02
CA SER A 139 -12.35 -5.22 -3.94
C SER A 139 -13.65 -5.87 -4.46
N HIS A 140 -14.23 -5.38 -5.56
CA HIS A 140 -15.56 -5.77 -6.06
C HIS A 140 -15.66 -5.71 -7.59
N TYR A 141 -14.59 -6.11 -8.29
CA TYR A 141 -14.50 -6.07 -9.76
C TYR A 141 -14.64 -7.45 -10.43
N ALA A 142 -14.95 -8.52 -9.69
CA ALA A 142 -15.33 -9.80 -10.29
C ALA A 142 -16.61 -9.65 -11.12
N ARG A 143 -17.52 -8.77 -10.72
CA ARG A 143 -18.76 -8.41 -11.41
C ARG A 143 -18.55 -7.75 -12.76
N ASP A 144 -17.37 -7.24 -13.05
CA ASP A 144 -16.99 -6.67 -14.36
C ASP A 144 -16.57 -7.76 -15.35
N ALA A 145 -16.28 -8.96 -14.85
CA ALA A 145 -15.84 -10.10 -15.67
C ALA A 145 -16.92 -11.18 -15.84
N PHE A 146 -17.78 -11.40 -14.83
CA PHE A 146 -18.86 -12.37 -14.87
C PHE A 146 -19.94 -12.10 -13.81
N PRO A 147 -21.22 -12.48 -14.05
CA PRO A 147 -22.28 -12.35 -13.04
C PRO A 147 -21.99 -13.19 -11.79
N CYS A 148 -22.08 -12.57 -10.60
CA CYS A 148 -21.78 -13.24 -9.33
C CYS A 148 -22.46 -12.58 -8.12
N VAL A 149 -22.36 -13.21 -6.95
CA VAL A 149 -22.56 -12.51 -5.66
C VAL A 149 -21.18 -12.05 -5.21
N ASP A 150 -20.85 -10.81 -5.53
CA ASP A 150 -19.52 -10.23 -5.36
C ASP A 150 -19.39 -9.59 -3.98
N GLU A 151 -19.37 -10.45 -2.96
CA GLU A 151 -19.25 -10.10 -1.54
C GLU A 151 -18.26 -11.06 -0.85
N PRO A 152 -17.39 -10.58 0.06
CA PRO A 152 -16.39 -11.44 0.71
C PRO A 152 -17.00 -12.68 1.40
N ALA A 153 -18.18 -12.53 2.00
CA ALA A 153 -18.87 -13.63 2.69
C ALA A 153 -19.53 -14.64 1.74
N ALA A 154 -19.57 -14.39 0.43
CA ALA A 154 -20.15 -15.29 -0.57
C ALA A 154 -19.12 -16.32 -1.06
N LYS A 155 -18.37 -16.95 -0.15
CA LYS A 155 -17.37 -17.97 -0.50
C LYS A 155 -18.00 -19.18 -1.20
N ALA A 156 -17.41 -19.58 -2.31
CA ALA A 156 -17.80 -20.75 -3.11
C ALA A 156 -16.56 -21.45 -3.69
N THR A 157 -16.75 -22.63 -4.28
CA THR A 157 -15.72 -23.28 -5.10
C THR A 157 -15.88 -22.85 -6.56
N PHE A 158 -14.78 -22.88 -7.34
CA PHE A 158 -14.78 -22.50 -8.74
C PHE A 158 -14.17 -23.58 -9.61
N ASP A 159 -14.87 -23.98 -10.67
CA ASP A 159 -14.36 -24.69 -11.81
C ASP A 159 -14.12 -23.68 -12.93
N LEU A 160 -12.87 -23.52 -13.38
CA LEU A 160 -12.50 -22.58 -14.43
C LEU A 160 -12.05 -23.30 -15.69
N THR A 161 -12.69 -22.98 -16.81
CA THR A 161 -12.25 -23.36 -18.16
C THR A 161 -12.05 -22.09 -18.98
N LEU A 162 -10.84 -21.90 -19.51
CA LEU A 162 -10.47 -20.78 -20.37
C LEU A 162 -10.24 -21.27 -21.80
N ARG A 163 -10.91 -20.64 -22.77
CA ARG A 163 -10.61 -20.77 -24.20
C ARG A 163 -9.92 -19.49 -24.67
N VAL A 164 -8.80 -19.67 -25.36
CA VAL A 164 -7.93 -18.58 -25.83
C VAL A 164 -7.79 -18.71 -27.36
N PRO A 165 -8.72 -18.13 -28.16
CA PRO A 165 -8.71 -18.33 -29.62
C PRO A 165 -7.52 -17.70 -30.33
N ASP A 166 -6.86 -16.72 -29.71
CA ASP A 166 -5.66 -16.04 -30.22
C ASP A 166 -4.37 -16.50 -29.53
N LEU A 167 -4.35 -17.74 -29.01
CA LEU A 167 -3.20 -18.33 -28.32
C LEU A 167 -1.95 -18.34 -29.19
N ALA A 168 -0.87 -17.71 -28.74
CA ALA A 168 0.45 -17.72 -29.36
C ALA A 168 1.33 -18.86 -28.78
N ALA A 169 2.42 -19.18 -29.47
CA ALA A 169 3.28 -20.30 -29.09
C ALA A 169 4.06 -20.07 -27.80
N ASP A 170 4.30 -18.81 -27.44
CA ASP A 170 5.01 -18.35 -26.26
C ASP A 170 4.07 -17.90 -25.12
N ASP A 171 2.76 -18.11 -25.29
CA ASP A 171 1.79 -17.82 -24.24
C ASP A 171 1.78 -18.91 -23.15
N LEU A 172 1.74 -18.46 -21.91
CA LEU A 172 1.31 -19.26 -20.75
C LEU A 172 -0.15 -18.92 -20.42
N VAL A 173 -0.87 -19.91 -19.88
CA VAL A 173 -2.22 -19.75 -19.34
C VAL A 173 -2.21 -20.35 -17.95
N ILE A 174 -2.26 -19.52 -16.94
CA ILE A 174 -2.14 -19.88 -15.53
C ILE A 174 -3.32 -19.32 -14.74
N ALA A 175 -3.71 -20.02 -13.66
CA ALA A 175 -4.80 -19.63 -12.78
C ALA A 175 -4.50 -20.04 -11.32
N ASN A 176 -5.41 -19.78 -10.39
CA ASN A 176 -5.27 -20.11 -8.97
C ASN A 176 -4.79 -21.57 -8.72
N THR A 177 -5.29 -22.52 -9.48
CA THR A 177 -5.04 -23.95 -9.27
C THR A 177 -4.30 -24.59 -10.46
N PRO A 178 -3.71 -25.78 -10.29
CA PRO A 178 -3.02 -26.46 -11.39
C PRO A 178 -3.92 -26.73 -12.60
N LEU A 179 -3.30 -26.71 -13.78
CA LEU A 179 -3.94 -27.14 -14.99
C LEU A 179 -4.28 -28.64 -14.89
N ALA A 180 -5.57 -28.97 -14.96
CA ALA A 180 -6.07 -30.35 -14.92
C ALA A 180 -6.11 -30.98 -16.30
N HIS A 181 -6.50 -30.19 -17.33
CA HIS A 181 -6.62 -30.69 -18.71
C HIS A 181 -6.41 -29.56 -19.72
N ARG A 182 -5.77 -29.89 -20.84
CA ARG A 182 -5.64 -29.02 -22.02
C ARG A 182 -6.10 -29.75 -23.28
N ASP A 183 -6.95 -29.09 -24.07
CA ASP A 183 -7.36 -29.51 -25.38
C ASP A 183 -7.23 -28.31 -26.33
N ASP A 184 -6.20 -28.34 -27.19
CA ASP A 184 -5.82 -27.27 -28.13
C ASP A 184 -5.71 -25.92 -27.44
N GLN A 185 -6.69 -25.03 -27.63
CA GLN A 185 -6.78 -23.67 -27.07
C GLN A 185 -7.66 -23.59 -25.81
N THR A 186 -8.08 -24.72 -25.27
CA THR A 186 -8.94 -24.81 -24.10
C THR A 186 -8.16 -25.38 -22.90
N PHE A 187 -8.21 -24.66 -21.79
CA PHE A 187 -7.48 -24.95 -20.55
C PHE A 187 -8.50 -25.12 -19.42
N THR A 188 -8.56 -26.28 -18.82
CA THR A 188 -9.42 -26.57 -17.66
C THR A 188 -8.55 -26.75 -16.42
N PHE A 189 -8.83 -25.97 -15.37
CA PHE A 189 -8.09 -26.00 -14.12
C PHE A 189 -8.77 -26.88 -13.08
N ALA A 190 -8.02 -27.32 -12.07
CA ALA A 190 -8.57 -28.04 -10.94
C ALA A 190 -9.54 -27.13 -10.16
N THR A 191 -10.55 -27.72 -9.52
CA THR A 191 -11.49 -26.98 -8.67
C THR A 191 -10.75 -26.25 -7.55
N THR A 192 -11.11 -24.98 -7.29
CA THR A 192 -10.51 -24.19 -6.20
C THR A 192 -11.01 -24.69 -4.84
N PRO A 193 -10.29 -24.41 -3.75
CA PRO A 193 -10.90 -24.40 -2.43
C PRO A 193 -12.09 -23.43 -2.36
N LYS A 194 -12.87 -23.51 -1.29
CA LYS A 194 -13.94 -22.54 -1.02
C LYS A 194 -13.36 -21.19 -0.68
N MET A 195 -13.52 -20.20 -1.56
CA MET A 195 -12.93 -18.85 -1.47
C MET A 195 -13.89 -17.77 -1.95
N SER A 196 -13.57 -16.50 -1.65
CA SER A 196 -14.29 -15.32 -2.09
C SER A 196 -14.06 -15.05 -3.59
N THR A 197 -14.99 -14.34 -4.25
CA THR A 197 -14.91 -14.00 -5.68
C THR A 197 -13.70 -13.15 -6.02
N TYR A 198 -13.32 -12.22 -5.12
CA TYR A 198 -12.22 -11.28 -5.36
C TYR A 198 -10.84 -11.96 -5.47
N LEU A 199 -10.70 -13.19 -4.98
CA LEU A 199 -9.46 -13.99 -5.03
C LEU A 199 -9.29 -14.83 -6.31
N LEU A 200 -10.32 -14.87 -7.17
CA LEU A 200 -10.25 -15.61 -8.42
C LEU A 200 -9.39 -14.86 -9.44
N THR A 201 -8.45 -15.56 -10.09
CA THR A 201 -7.52 -14.93 -11.03
C THR A 201 -7.06 -15.85 -12.14
N TRP A 202 -6.65 -15.24 -13.24
CA TRP A 202 -5.90 -15.89 -14.33
C TRP A 202 -4.97 -14.88 -15.02
N VAL A 203 -3.90 -15.41 -15.62
CA VAL A 203 -2.99 -14.66 -16.49
C VAL A 203 -2.79 -15.44 -17.80
N ILE A 204 -2.97 -14.75 -18.93
CA ILE A 204 -2.83 -15.29 -20.28
C ILE A 204 -1.86 -14.41 -21.05
N GLY A 205 -0.73 -14.95 -21.51
CA GLY A 205 0.16 -14.17 -22.35
C GLY A 205 1.59 -14.69 -22.42
N PRO A 206 2.43 -13.98 -23.19
CA PRO A 206 3.82 -14.37 -23.40
C PRO A 206 4.66 -14.03 -22.16
N LEU A 207 4.87 -15.06 -21.35
CA LEU A 207 5.61 -15.03 -20.09
C LEU A 207 6.67 -16.13 -20.07
N HIS A 208 7.68 -15.96 -19.22
CA HIS A 208 8.63 -17.00 -18.85
C HIS A 208 8.88 -16.98 -17.34
N GLY A 209 9.44 -18.03 -16.77
CA GLY A 209 9.58 -18.11 -15.33
C GLY A 209 10.58 -19.15 -14.86
N ILE A 210 10.72 -19.17 -13.54
CA ILE A 210 11.52 -20.17 -12.79
C ILE A 210 10.64 -20.86 -11.77
N THR A 211 11.02 -22.10 -11.41
CA THR A 211 10.25 -22.89 -10.45
C THR A 211 11.20 -23.52 -9.44
N THR A 212 10.82 -23.49 -8.16
CA THR A 212 11.50 -24.19 -7.06
C THR A 212 10.47 -24.97 -6.23
N LYS A 213 10.93 -25.66 -5.20
CA LYS A 213 10.04 -26.28 -4.21
C LYS A 213 10.47 -25.86 -2.82
N ASN A 214 9.48 -25.61 -1.96
CA ASN A 214 9.77 -25.40 -0.55
C ASN A 214 10.13 -26.74 0.15
N ALA A 215 10.57 -26.70 1.40
CA ALA A 215 10.94 -27.89 2.15
C ALA A 215 9.76 -28.88 2.38
N HIS A 216 8.53 -28.37 2.40
CA HIS A 216 7.32 -29.19 2.56
C HIS A 216 6.83 -29.81 1.22
N GLY A 217 7.48 -29.44 0.11
CA GLY A 217 7.23 -30.04 -1.22
C GLY A 217 6.29 -29.26 -2.10
N THR A 218 5.75 -28.12 -1.66
CA THR A 218 4.91 -27.22 -2.46
C THR A 218 5.75 -26.62 -3.60
N GLU A 219 5.23 -26.66 -4.81
CA GLU A 219 5.86 -26.04 -5.97
C GLU A 219 5.63 -24.52 -5.95
N VAL A 220 6.72 -23.74 -6.04
CA VAL A 220 6.70 -22.28 -6.06
C VAL A 220 7.28 -21.81 -7.39
N ALA A 221 6.46 -21.18 -8.23
CA ALA A 221 6.88 -20.65 -9.52
C ALA A 221 6.76 -19.13 -9.56
N SER A 222 7.67 -18.49 -10.27
CA SER A 222 7.68 -17.03 -10.46
C SER A 222 7.83 -16.71 -11.93
N TYR A 223 7.01 -15.81 -12.46
CA TYR A 223 6.91 -15.47 -13.87
C TYR A 223 7.06 -13.97 -14.09
N CYS A 224 7.61 -13.59 -15.25
CA CYS A 224 7.67 -12.22 -15.72
C CYS A 224 7.49 -12.14 -17.23
N ALA A 225 7.35 -10.92 -17.75
CA ALA A 225 7.29 -10.64 -19.19
C ALA A 225 8.61 -11.02 -19.89
N LEU A 226 8.57 -11.40 -21.17
CA LEU A 226 9.74 -11.89 -21.93
C LEU A 226 10.87 -10.85 -22.10
N ASN A 227 10.61 -9.56 -21.85
CA ASN A 227 11.61 -8.51 -21.87
C ASN A 227 12.39 -8.37 -20.55
N GLN A 228 11.98 -9.07 -19.51
CA GLN A 228 12.68 -9.11 -18.22
C GLN A 228 13.62 -10.32 -18.15
N PRO A 229 14.81 -10.22 -17.54
CA PRO A 229 15.69 -11.36 -17.37
C PRO A 229 15.17 -12.33 -16.29
N LEU A 230 15.35 -13.64 -16.49
CA LEU A 230 14.94 -14.64 -15.47
C LEU A 230 15.68 -14.47 -14.13
N SER A 231 16.88 -13.90 -14.15
CA SER A 231 17.64 -13.62 -12.91
C SER A 231 16.94 -12.62 -12.00
N SER A 232 16.06 -11.75 -12.52
CA SER A 232 15.30 -10.81 -11.69
C SER A 232 14.21 -11.46 -10.84
N LEU A 233 13.86 -12.72 -11.12
CA LEU A 233 12.90 -13.51 -10.36
C LEU A 233 13.52 -14.29 -9.19
N GLU A 234 14.86 -14.48 -9.18
CA GLU A 234 15.52 -15.41 -8.24
C GLU A 234 15.32 -15.01 -6.78
N PHE A 235 15.39 -13.71 -6.49
CA PHE A 235 15.23 -13.21 -5.12
C PHE A 235 13.79 -13.42 -4.62
N ALA A 236 12.78 -12.97 -5.38
CA ALA A 236 11.38 -13.12 -5.02
C ALA A 236 10.95 -14.60 -4.92
N ASN A 237 11.42 -15.46 -5.85
CA ASN A 237 11.12 -16.89 -5.83
C ASN A 237 11.69 -17.59 -4.60
N THR A 238 12.94 -17.26 -4.23
CA THR A 238 13.59 -17.79 -3.03
C THR A 238 12.91 -17.29 -1.77
N THR A 239 12.57 -16.00 -1.71
CA THR A 239 11.84 -15.39 -0.60
C THR A 239 10.49 -16.08 -0.40
N ALA A 240 9.72 -16.27 -1.48
CA ALA A 240 8.41 -16.92 -1.41
C ALA A 240 8.49 -18.37 -0.92
N ALA A 241 9.44 -19.15 -1.41
CA ALA A 241 9.60 -20.54 -0.95
C ALA A 241 9.92 -20.63 0.55
N ARG A 242 10.82 -19.76 1.04
CA ARG A 242 11.20 -19.71 2.46
C ARG A 242 10.08 -19.11 3.34
N ALA A 243 9.40 -18.07 2.85
CA ALA A 243 8.30 -17.45 3.60
C ALA A 243 7.11 -18.41 3.75
N LEU A 244 6.80 -19.19 2.72
CA LEU A 244 5.76 -20.21 2.79
C LEU A 244 6.06 -21.24 3.90
N GLU A 245 7.31 -21.72 4.01
CA GLU A 245 7.76 -22.61 5.10
C GLU A 245 7.61 -21.92 6.47
N TYR A 246 8.08 -20.68 6.57
CA TYR A 246 7.98 -19.89 7.80
C TYR A 246 6.54 -19.74 8.30
N PHE A 247 5.59 -19.48 7.40
CA PHE A 247 4.18 -19.32 7.77
C PHE A 247 3.52 -20.63 8.14
N GLU A 248 3.79 -21.72 7.41
CA GLU A 248 3.31 -23.06 7.78
C GLU A 248 3.77 -23.46 9.18
N ASP A 249 5.03 -23.21 9.50
CA ASP A 249 5.62 -23.53 10.83
C ASP A 249 5.09 -22.58 11.91
N THR A 250 4.98 -21.28 11.64
CA THR A 250 4.56 -20.27 12.62
C THR A 250 3.08 -20.38 12.96
N PHE A 251 2.23 -20.58 11.97
CA PHE A 251 0.78 -20.71 12.18
C PHE A 251 0.37 -22.15 12.54
N GLY A 252 1.21 -23.14 12.26
CA GLY A 252 0.92 -24.55 12.47
C GLY A 252 -0.20 -25.09 11.59
N ILE A 253 -0.53 -24.41 10.50
CA ILE A 253 -1.59 -24.74 9.54
C ILE A 253 -0.93 -24.88 8.16
N PRO A 254 -0.98 -26.08 7.54
CA PRO A 254 -0.38 -26.29 6.22
C PRO A 254 -1.02 -25.41 5.14
N TYR A 255 -0.22 -24.98 4.16
CA TYR A 255 -0.71 -24.33 2.96
C TYR A 255 -1.62 -25.28 2.17
N PRO A 256 -2.87 -24.90 1.85
CA PRO A 256 -3.85 -25.87 1.36
C PRO A 256 -3.77 -26.18 -0.13
N LEU A 257 -2.97 -25.42 -0.90
CA LEU A 257 -2.87 -25.59 -2.35
C LEU A 257 -1.57 -26.34 -2.73
N PRO A 258 -1.58 -27.11 -3.86
CA PRO A 258 -0.41 -27.89 -4.27
C PRO A 258 0.68 -27.06 -4.94
N LYS A 259 0.40 -25.80 -5.27
CA LYS A 259 1.31 -24.84 -5.89
C LYS A 259 1.09 -23.44 -5.37
N LEU A 260 2.10 -22.62 -5.52
CA LEU A 260 2.07 -21.16 -5.37
C LEU A 260 2.76 -20.54 -6.59
N ASP A 261 2.03 -19.78 -7.39
CA ASP A 261 2.58 -19.00 -8.49
C ASP A 261 2.65 -17.51 -8.11
N GLN A 262 3.64 -16.81 -8.66
CA GLN A 262 3.82 -15.37 -8.58
C GLN A 262 4.05 -14.81 -9.98
N VAL A 263 3.39 -13.69 -10.33
CA VAL A 263 3.54 -13.08 -11.66
C VAL A 263 3.79 -11.58 -11.53
N ALA A 264 4.94 -11.12 -12.04
CA ALA A 264 5.21 -9.70 -12.25
C ALA A 264 4.52 -9.22 -13.52
N LEU A 265 3.58 -8.30 -13.38
CA LEU A 265 2.78 -7.76 -14.48
C LEU A 265 3.31 -6.39 -14.92
N PRO A 266 3.39 -6.14 -16.24
CA PRO A 266 3.84 -4.86 -16.79
C PRO A 266 2.92 -3.69 -16.41
N ASP A 267 1.60 -3.91 -16.38
CA ASP A 267 0.60 -2.93 -15.97
C ASP A 267 -0.19 -3.51 -14.79
N PHE A 268 0.00 -2.91 -13.61
CA PHE A 268 -0.66 -3.29 -12.36
C PHE A 268 -0.74 -2.07 -11.43
N GLU A 269 -1.94 -1.67 -11.01
CA GLU A 269 -2.14 -0.42 -10.28
C GLU A 269 -1.64 -0.49 -8.84
N ALA A 270 -1.97 -1.57 -8.11
CA ALA A 270 -1.50 -1.80 -6.76
C ALA A 270 -0.03 -2.22 -6.70
N GLY A 271 0.51 -2.47 -5.50
CA GLY A 271 1.80 -3.12 -5.31
C GLY A 271 1.76 -4.58 -5.68
N ALA A 272 0.80 -5.31 -5.08
CA ALA A 272 0.53 -6.71 -5.35
C ALA A 272 -0.93 -7.07 -5.01
N MET A 273 -1.30 -8.35 -5.15
CA MET A 273 -2.62 -8.91 -4.86
C MET A 273 -2.51 -10.38 -4.49
N GLU A 274 -3.09 -10.75 -3.38
CA GLU A 274 -3.00 -12.05 -2.71
C GLU A 274 -3.79 -13.20 -3.38
N ASN A 275 -4.26 -13.09 -4.60
CA ASN A 275 -5.08 -14.11 -5.24
C ASN A 275 -4.63 -15.54 -4.91
N TRP A 276 -5.49 -16.36 -4.32
CA TRP A 276 -5.10 -17.62 -3.69
C TRP A 276 -4.44 -18.60 -4.66
N GLY A 277 -3.14 -18.85 -4.48
CA GLY A 277 -2.32 -19.74 -5.31
C GLY A 277 -1.78 -19.15 -6.61
N LEU A 278 -2.08 -17.88 -6.91
CA LEU A 278 -1.51 -17.12 -8.03
C LEU A 278 -1.45 -15.62 -7.68
N ILE A 279 -0.42 -15.22 -6.99
CA ILE A 279 -0.21 -13.83 -6.55
C ILE A 279 0.27 -12.99 -7.74
N THR A 280 -0.32 -11.81 -7.92
CA THR A 280 0.06 -10.86 -8.97
C THR A 280 0.76 -9.65 -8.38
N PHE A 281 1.79 -9.15 -9.06
CA PHE A 281 2.64 -8.06 -8.58
C PHE A 281 2.84 -7.02 -9.67
N ARG A 282 3.01 -5.77 -9.26
CA ARG A 282 3.69 -4.77 -10.08
C ARG A 282 5.15 -5.17 -10.27
N GLU A 283 5.72 -4.98 -11.47
CA GLU A 283 7.12 -5.36 -11.74
C GLU A 283 8.11 -4.83 -10.70
N SER A 284 7.97 -3.59 -10.25
CA SER A 284 8.85 -2.96 -9.26
C SER A 284 8.76 -3.57 -7.84
N MET A 285 7.71 -4.31 -7.54
CA MET A 285 7.49 -4.96 -6.23
C MET A 285 7.86 -6.44 -6.21
N MET A 286 8.38 -6.97 -7.32
CA MET A 286 8.79 -8.38 -7.41
C MET A 286 10.14 -8.58 -8.07
N LEU A 287 10.53 -7.71 -9.03
CA LEU A 287 11.74 -7.92 -9.83
C LEU A 287 12.96 -7.32 -9.12
N ALA A 288 13.87 -8.17 -8.67
CA ALA A 288 15.14 -7.79 -8.07
C ALA A 288 16.22 -8.79 -8.48
N ASP A 289 17.21 -8.36 -9.23
CA ASP A 289 18.37 -9.19 -9.53
C ASP A 289 19.47 -9.05 -8.45
N GLN A 290 20.61 -9.69 -8.67
CA GLN A 290 21.73 -9.66 -7.71
C GLN A 290 22.31 -8.25 -7.52
N THR A 291 22.15 -7.35 -8.51
CA THR A 291 22.66 -5.98 -8.49
C THR A 291 21.65 -4.96 -7.96
N ALA A 292 20.40 -5.37 -7.69
CA ALA A 292 19.38 -4.50 -7.12
C ALA A 292 19.82 -3.90 -5.78
N THR A 293 19.39 -2.67 -5.50
CA THR A 293 19.69 -1.96 -4.25
C THR A 293 19.13 -2.68 -3.02
N LEU A 294 19.66 -2.34 -1.86
CA LEU A 294 19.13 -2.81 -0.57
C LEU A 294 17.65 -2.42 -0.42
N ASP A 295 17.29 -1.18 -0.75
CA ASP A 295 15.92 -0.69 -0.68
C ASP A 295 14.96 -1.49 -1.57
N THR A 296 15.35 -1.79 -2.82
CA THR A 296 14.58 -2.67 -3.71
C THR A 296 14.42 -4.07 -3.11
N LYS A 297 15.48 -4.64 -2.52
CA LYS A 297 15.39 -5.97 -1.87
C LYS A 297 14.50 -5.96 -0.63
N HIS A 298 14.55 -4.90 0.20
CA HIS A 298 13.63 -4.72 1.33
C HIS A 298 12.18 -4.67 0.83
N SER A 299 11.89 -3.82 -0.16
CA SER A 299 10.55 -3.66 -0.73
C SER A 299 10.02 -4.98 -1.31
N VAL A 300 10.83 -5.71 -2.09
CA VAL A 300 10.44 -7.00 -2.66
C VAL A 300 10.24 -8.06 -1.56
N ALA A 301 11.11 -8.13 -0.55
CA ALA A 301 10.97 -9.09 0.53
C ALA A 301 9.70 -8.83 1.35
N LEU A 302 9.45 -7.58 1.73
CA LEU A 302 8.24 -7.18 2.45
C LEU A 302 6.99 -7.48 1.63
N THR A 303 6.93 -7.04 0.36
CA THR A 303 5.75 -7.28 -0.48
C THR A 303 5.48 -8.78 -0.68
N VAL A 304 6.52 -9.58 -0.96
CA VAL A 304 6.35 -11.04 -1.12
C VAL A 304 5.86 -11.68 0.17
N THR A 305 6.41 -11.31 1.33
CA THR A 305 5.96 -11.88 2.62
C THR A 305 4.58 -11.37 3.03
N HIS A 306 4.21 -10.13 2.67
CA HIS A 306 2.87 -9.58 2.82
C HIS A 306 1.83 -10.46 2.10
N GLU A 307 1.99 -10.63 0.78
CA GLU A 307 1.08 -11.40 -0.05
C GLU A 307 0.99 -12.88 0.36
N LEU A 308 2.10 -13.45 0.83
CA LEU A 308 2.09 -14.81 1.33
C LEU A 308 1.36 -14.94 2.68
N SER A 309 1.42 -13.95 3.55
CA SER A 309 0.69 -14.00 4.82
C SER A 309 -0.83 -13.99 4.60
N HIS A 310 -1.29 -13.33 3.55
CA HIS A 310 -2.69 -13.32 3.13
C HIS A 310 -3.23 -14.70 2.76
N GLN A 311 -2.37 -15.65 2.37
CA GLN A 311 -2.82 -17.01 2.06
C GLN A 311 -3.53 -17.68 3.27
N TRP A 312 -3.33 -17.12 4.48
CA TRP A 312 -4.07 -17.46 5.71
C TRP A 312 -4.98 -16.31 6.16
N PHE A 313 -4.44 -15.07 6.32
CA PHE A 313 -5.21 -13.89 6.69
C PHE A 313 -5.80 -13.21 5.45
N GLY A 314 -6.99 -13.59 5.04
CA GLY A 314 -7.68 -13.08 3.84
C GLY A 314 -8.22 -14.20 2.98
N ASP A 315 -7.42 -15.24 2.72
CA ASP A 315 -7.78 -16.35 1.82
C ASP A 315 -8.41 -17.50 2.60
N LEU A 316 -7.65 -18.14 3.48
CA LEU A 316 -8.16 -19.25 4.29
C LEU A 316 -9.30 -18.79 5.21
N VAL A 317 -9.09 -17.72 5.94
CA VAL A 317 -10.09 -17.04 6.76
C VAL A 317 -10.22 -15.60 6.25
N THR A 318 -11.42 -15.19 5.85
CA THR A 318 -11.69 -13.88 5.22
C THR A 318 -12.64 -13.07 6.09
N MET A 319 -12.51 -11.74 6.13
CA MET A 319 -13.49 -10.87 6.77
C MET A 319 -14.91 -11.13 6.24
N ALA A 320 -15.91 -10.97 7.10
CA ALA A 320 -17.32 -11.11 6.72
C ALA A 320 -17.82 -9.93 5.88
N TRP A 321 -17.22 -8.76 6.06
CA TRP A 321 -17.50 -7.55 5.30
C TRP A 321 -16.31 -6.59 5.34
N TRP A 322 -16.29 -5.65 4.44
CA TRP A 322 -15.20 -4.70 4.22
C TRP A 322 -14.91 -3.77 5.41
N ASP A 323 -15.83 -3.58 6.33
CA ASP A 323 -15.60 -2.84 7.58
C ASP A 323 -14.52 -3.48 8.48
N ASP A 324 -14.28 -4.79 8.33
CA ASP A 324 -13.20 -5.54 8.96
C ASP A 324 -12.01 -5.84 7.99
N LEU A 325 -11.77 -5.03 6.95
CA LEU A 325 -10.63 -5.17 6.01
C LEU A 325 -9.29 -5.27 6.76
N TRP A 326 -9.18 -4.65 7.90
CA TRP A 326 -8.01 -4.69 8.76
C TRP A 326 -7.63 -6.12 9.22
N LEU A 327 -8.57 -7.07 9.25
CA LEU A 327 -8.29 -8.49 9.53
C LEU A 327 -7.38 -9.13 8.46
N ASN A 328 -7.43 -8.63 7.24
CA ASN A 328 -6.52 -9.01 6.18
C ASN A 328 -5.27 -8.12 6.24
N GLU A 329 -5.41 -6.83 5.99
CA GLU A 329 -4.33 -5.90 5.70
C GLU A 329 -3.45 -5.56 6.90
N SER A 330 -4.04 -5.27 8.08
CA SER A 330 -3.24 -4.92 9.25
C SER A 330 -2.41 -6.10 9.76
N PHE A 331 -2.94 -7.32 9.60
CA PHE A 331 -2.19 -8.53 9.93
C PHE A 331 -1.06 -8.77 8.93
N ALA A 332 -1.35 -8.73 7.64
CA ALA A 332 -0.32 -8.89 6.63
C ALA A 332 0.81 -7.89 6.83
N SER A 333 0.47 -6.62 7.09
CA SER A 333 1.44 -5.52 7.29
C SER A 333 2.31 -5.64 8.55
N VAL A 334 1.93 -6.41 9.57
CA VAL A 334 2.85 -6.66 10.68
C VAL A 334 3.59 -7.98 10.53
N ILE A 335 2.92 -9.00 9.99
CA ILE A 335 3.48 -10.34 9.85
C ILE A 335 4.58 -10.37 8.77
N GLU A 336 4.51 -9.52 7.74
CA GLU A 336 5.57 -9.35 6.75
C GLU A 336 6.92 -9.00 7.41
N TYR A 337 6.92 -8.15 8.43
CA TYR A 337 8.14 -7.79 9.18
C TYR A 337 8.68 -8.94 10.00
N PHE A 338 7.82 -9.74 10.67
CA PHE A 338 8.24 -10.94 11.36
C PHE A 338 8.88 -11.97 10.43
N ALA A 339 8.25 -12.19 9.27
CA ALA A 339 8.76 -13.11 8.27
C ALA A 339 10.07 -12.61 7.65
N THR A 340 10.13 -11.36 7.23
CA THR A 340 11.32 -10.78 6.61
C THR A 340 12.51 -10.75 7.56
N ASP A 341 12.30 -10.40 8.85
CA ASP A 341 13.34 -10.44 9.88
C ASP A 341 13.87 -11.86 10.10
N ALA A 342 12.98 -12.85 10.12
CA ALA A 342 13.39 -14.26 10.25
C ALA A 342 14.16 -14.79 9.03
N LEU A 343 13.80 -14.34 7.82
CA LEU A 343 14.43 -14.77 6.57
C LEU A 343 15.75 -14.04 6.29
N TYR A 344 15.83 -12.77 6.65
CA TYR A 344 16.92 -11.82 6.34
C TYR A 344 17.26 -10.95 7.55
N PRO A 345 17.77 -11.51 8.65
CA PRO A 345 18.08 -10.74 9.88
C PRO A 345 19.09 -9.62 9.65
N GLU A 346 19.90 -9.75 8.59
CA GLU A 346 20.87 -8.71 8.18
C GLU A 346 20.23 -7.44 7.66
N PHE A 347 18.96 -7.46 7.25
CA PHE A 347 18.23 -6.28 6.78
C PHE A 347 17.90 -5.30 7.90
N ASN A 348 17.80 -5.78 9.15
CA ASN A 348 17.35 -4.96 10.28
C ASN A 348 15.97 -4.29 10.01
N ILE A 349 15.07 -5.03 9.37
CA ILE A 349 13.84 -4.52 8.76
C ILE A 349 12.88 -3.85 9.75
N TRP A 350 12.99 -4.16 11.05
CA TRP A 350 12.22 -3.47 12.08
C TRP A 350 12.53 -1.97 12.19
N GLN A 351 13.74 -1.55 11.78
CA GLN A 351 14.05 -0.13 11.68
C GLN A 351 13.15 0.55 10.65
N ASP A 352 12.98 -0.06 9.47
CA ASP A 352 12.10 0.45 8.40
C ASP A 352 10.63 0.54 8.87
N PHE A 353 10.17 -0.45 9.67
CA PHE A 353 8.84 -0.38 10.29
C PHE A 353 8.66 0.86 11.19
N PHE A 354 9.64 1.15 12.03
CA PHE A 354 9.53 2.26 12.98
C PHE A 354 9.70 3.63 12.33
N THR A 355 10.59 3.78 11.36
CA THR A 355 10.88 5.04 10.67
C THR A 355 9.98 5.29 9.45
N GLY A 356 9.43 4.23 8.85
CA GLY A 356 8.46 4.25 7.76
C GLY A 356 7.02 4.19 8.26
N ASP A 357 6.50 2.99 8.44
CA ASP A 357 5.07 2.75 8.70
C ASP A 357 4.57 3.39 9.99
N CYS A 358 5.30 3.20 11.10
CA CYS A 358 4.89 3.79 12.37
C CYS A 358 4.81 5.32 12.30
N LEU A 359 5.75 5.94 11.61
CA LEU A 359 5.78 7.39 11.45
C LEU A 359 4.69 7.87 10.47
N ALA A 360 4.46 7.15 9.37
CA ALA A 360 3.35 7.42 8.44
C ALA A 360 2.00 7.35 9.15
N ALA A 361 1.77 6.32 9.97
CA ALA A 361 0.58 6.18 10.78
C ALA A 361 0.38 7.37 11.73
N LEU A 362 1.40 7.77 12.48
CA LEU A 362 1.32 8.91 13.41
C LEU A 362 1.07 10.23 12.70
N LYS A 363 1.71 10.46 11.54
CA LYS A 363 1.52 11.67 10.73
C LYS A 363 0.12 11.76 10.11
N ARG A 364 -0.45 10.65 9.73
CA ARG A 364 -1.79 10.59 9.12
C ARG A 364 -2.89 10.67 10.18
N ASP A 365 -2.78 9.86 11.23
CA ASP A 365 -3.81 9.70 12.25
C ASP A 365 -3.98 10.92 13.19
N CYS A 366 -3.04 11.88 13.17
CA CYS A 366 -3.18 13.14 13.88
C CYS A 366 -4.06 14.17 13.15
N LEU A 367 -4.47 13.92 11.91
CA LEU A 367 -5.29 14.85 11.14
C LEU A 367 -6.78 14.68 11.49
N PRO A 368 -7.50 15.76 11.82
CA PRO A 368 -8.94 15.71 12.03
C PRO A 368 -9.69 15.25 10.77
N GLY A 369 -10.60 14.30 10.94
CA GLY A 369 -11.42 13.74 9.85
C GLY A 369 -10.87 12.49 9.20
N VAL A 370 -9.70 12.02 9.60
CA VAL A 370 -9.16 10.72 9.19
C VAL A 370 -10.02 9.58 9.74
N GLN A 371 -10.12 8.50 9.02
CA GLN A 371 -10.93 7.32 9.38
C GLN A 371 -10.30 6.53 10.54
N ALA A 372 -11.13 5.73 11.22
CA ALA A 372 -10.66 4.67 12.11
C ALA A 372 -10.16 3.46 11.30
N VAL A 373 -9.44 2.53 11.96
CA VAL A 373 -9.01 1.27 11.34
C VAL A 373 -10.23 0.39 11.01
N HIS A 374 -11.16 0.25 11.94
CA HIS A 374 -12.48 -0.35 11.71
C HIS A 374 -13.46 0.77 11.33
N GLN A 375 -13.89 0.80 10.07
CA GLN A 375 -14.76 1.83 9.52
C GLN A 375 -15.97 1.23 8.84
N ALA A 376 -17.18 1.60 9.29
CA ALA A 376 -18.41 1.14 8.67
C ALA A 376 -18.50 1.51 7.18
N VAL A 377 -18.94 0.57 6.34
CA VAL A 377 -19.06 0.70 4.89
C VAL A 377 -20.52 0.59 4.46
N HIS A 378 -21.02 1.63 3.80
CA HIS A 378 -22.43 1.75 3.39
C HIS A 378 -22.63 1.72 1.86
N SER A 379 -21.58 1.92 1.07
CA SER A 379 -21.64 1.91 -0.39
C SER A 379 -20.36 1.32 -1.01
N PRO A 380 -20.40 0.80 -2.27
CA PRO A 380 -19.20 0.32 -2.95
C PRO A 380 -18.10 1.39 -3.07
N ALA A 381 -18.46 2.63 -3.35
CA ALA A 381 -17.52 3.76 -3.46
C ALA A 381 -16.75 4.04 -2.16
N GLU A 382 -17.28 3.64 -0.99
CA GLU A 382 -16.57 3.76 0.29
C GLU A 382 -15.51 2.68 0.48
N ILE A 383 -15.61 1.53 -0.21
CA ILE A 383 -14.65 0.43 -0.05
C ILE A 383 -13.25 0.89 -0.47
N SER A 384 -13.13 1.55 -1.63
CA SER A 384 -11.84 2.05 -2.13
C SER A 384 -11.15 2.99 -1.13
N THR A 385 -11.92 3.79 -0.38
CA THR A 385 -11.38 4.72 0.62
C THR A 385 -10.87 4.05 1.90
N LEU A 386 -11.10 2.75 2.08
CA LEU A 386 -10.56 1.99 3.21
C LEU A 386 -9.07 1.69 3.05
N PHE A 387 -8.59 1.56 1.82
CA PHE A 387 -7.19 1.21 1.49
C PHE A 387 -6.21 2.37 1.73
N ASP A 388 -6.39 3.10 2.85
CA ASP A 388 -5.44 4.13 3.30
C ASP A 388 -4.20 3.45 3.92
N GLY A 389 -3.07 3.46 3.20
CA GLY A 389 -1.83 2.81 3.62
C GLY A 389 -1.34 3.21 5.02
N ALA A 390 -1.60 4.45 5.43
CA ALA A 390 -1.20 4.91 6.77
C ALA A 390 -2.17 4.46 7.88
N ILE A 391 -3.41 4.09 7.56
CA ILE A 391 -4.43 3.74 8.57
C ILE A 391 -4.68 2.23 8.62
N VAL A 392 -5.27 1.63 7.59
CA VAL A 392 -5.61 0.20 7.66
C VAL A 392 -4.36 -0.68 7.65
N TYR A 393 -3.30 -0.26 6.94
CA TYR A 393 -2.02 -0.97 6.92
C TYR A 393 -1.16 -0.57 8.13
N ALA A 394 -0.58 0.63 8.12
CA ALA A 394 0.46 1.02 9.08
C ALA A 394 -0.04 1.21 10.53
N LYS A 395 -1.14 1.97 10.77
CA LYS A 395 -1.72 2.07 12.12
C LYS A 395 -2.23 0.72 12.58
N GLY A 396 -2.92 -0.02 11.70
CA GLY A 396 -3.41 -1.36 12.02
C GLY A 396 -2.29 -2.30 12.43
N ALA A 397 -1.22 -2.39 11.65
CA ALA A 397 -0.02 -3.18 11.97
C ALA A 397 0.58 -2.80 13.33
N ARG A 398 0.70 -1.49 13.60
CA ARG A 398 1.21 -0.99 14.87
C ARG A 398 0.33 -1.38 16.07
N LEU A 399 -1.00 -1.37 15.92
CA LEU A 399 -1.92 -1.80 16.97
C LEU A 399 -1.84 -3.32 17.22
N ILE A 400 -1.70 -4.12 16.15
CA ILE A 400 -1.47 -5.56 16.27
C ILE A 400 -0.11 -5.85 16.93
N LEU A 401 0.96 -5.13 16.54
CA LEU A 401 2.27 -5.26 17.19
C LEU A 401 2.18 -4.93 18.70
N MET A 402 1.44 -3.88 19.06
CA MET A 402 1.17 -3.55 20.47
C MET A 402 0.49 -4.71 21.20
N LEU A 403 -0.50 -5.35 20.60
CA LEU A 403 -1.17 -6.53 21.16
C LEU A 403 -0.21 -7.73 21.27
N ILE A 404 0.61 -7.99 20.26
CA ILE A 404 1.66 -9.05 20.29
C ILE A 404 2.61 -8.83 21.46
N ARG A 405 3.06 -7.59 21.68
CA ARG A 405 3.97 -7.23 22.79
C ARG A 405 3.30 -7.37 24.17
N LEU A 406 1.99 -7.17 24.26
CA LEU A 406 1.22 -7.36 25.51
C LEU A 406 0.99 -8.83 25.85
N LEU A 407 0.61 -9.64 24.87
CA LEU A 407 0.36 -11.07 25.05
C LEU A 407 1.66 -11.89 25.18
N GLY A 408 2.72 -11.40 24.51
CA GLY A 408 3.91 -12.16 24.19
C GLY A 408 3.73 -13.00 22.93
N GLU A 409 4.73 -12.97 22.07
CA GLU A 409 4.72 -13.60 20.74
C GLU A 409 4.25 -15.08 20.74
N PRO A 410 4.77 -15.98 21.60
CA PRO A 410 4.32 -17.37 21.60
C PRO A 410 2.84 -17.54 21.94
N GLN A 411 2.29 -16.71 22.82
CA GLN A 411 0.87 -16.73 23.19
C GLN A 411 -0.01 -16.20 22.09
N PHE A 412 0.42 -15.13 21.44
CA PHE A 412 -0.27 -14.54 20.31
C PHE A 412 -0.41 -15.55 19.15
N PHE A 413 0.68 -16.18 18.71
CA PHE A 413 0.63 -17.16 17.62
C PHE A 413 -0.14 -18.44 17.96
N ARG A 414 -0.21 -18.84 19.23
CA ARG A 414 -1.17 -19.92 19.63
C ARG A 414 -2.62 -19.50 19.42
N GLY A 415 -2.98 -18.28 19.80
CA GLY A 415 -4.34 -17.77 19.56
C GLY A 415 -4.66 -17.61 18.09
N VAL A 416 -3.66 -17.25 17.25
CA VAL A 416 -3.77 -17.22 15.79
C VAL A 416 -3.95 -18.63 15.21
N HIS A 417 -3.21 -19.62 15.71
CA HIS A 417 -3.43 -21.03 15.36
C HIS A 417 -4.87 -21.47 15.64
N ASP A 418 -5.36 -21.21 16.85
CA ASP A 418 -6.74 -21.56 17.25
C ASP A 418 -7.79 -20.87 16.36
N TYR A 419 -7.53 -19.61 15.97
CA TYR A 419 -8.37 -18.87 15.06
C TYR A 419 -8.44 -19.52 13.68
N PHE A 420 -7.30 -19.87 13.07
CA PHE A 420 -7.28 -20.55 11.78
C PHE A 420 -7.89 -21.96 11.84
N ASP A 421 -7.57 -22.76 12.86
CA ASP A 421 -8.12 -24.12 13.00
C ASP A 421 -9.66 -24.07 13.10
N GLN A 422 -10.21 -23.11 13.84
CA GLN A 422 -11.65 -22.95 14.02
C GLN A 422 -12.39 -22.42 12.80
N TYR A 423 -11.80 -21.43 12.09
CA TYR A 423 -12.51 -20.66 11.08
C TYR A 423 -12.02 -20.89 9.63
N GLN A 424 -11.13 -21.86 9.37
CA GLN A 424 -10.67 -22.16 8.02
C GLN A 424 -11.82 -22.31 7.02
N TYR A 425 -11.66 -21.70 5.83
CA TYR A 425 -12.67 -21.63 4.77
C TYR A 425 -13.96 -20.88 5.10
N GLN A 426 -13.96 -20.10 6.17
CA GLN A 426 -15.11 -19.32 6.64
C GLN A 426 -14.80 -17.82 6.62
N ASN A 427 -15.81 -17.04 6.99
CA ASN A 427 -15.71 -15.60 7.15
C ASN A 427 -15.88 -15.25 8.64
N THR A 428 -15.16 -14.22 9.08
CA THR A 428 -15.10 -13.79 10.49
C THR A 428 -15.25 -12.27 10.62
N SER A 429 -15.52 -11.86 11.83
CA SER A 429 -15.43 -10.48 12.30
C SER A 429 -14.26 -10.32 13.28
N GLY A 430 -13.93 -9.09 13.64
CA GLY A 430 -12.93 -8.81 14.67
C GLY A 430 -13.24 -9.51 15.99
N ASP A 431 -14.52 -9.63 16.37
CA ASP A 431 -14.94 -10.34 17.58
C ASP A 431 -14.55 -11.82 17.61
N ASP A 432 -14.50 -12.47 16.46
CA ASP A 432 -14.12 -13.88 16.37
C ASP A 432 -12.61 -14.06 16.64
N LEU A 433 -11.80 -13.15 16.14
CA LEU A 433 -10.37 -13.12 16.42
C LEU A 433 -10.10 -12.83 17.91
N TRP A 434 -10.75 -11.79 18.47
CA TRP A 434 -10.56 -11.47 19.88
C TRP A 434 -10.96 -12.63 20.80
N ARG A 435 -11.98 -13.39 20.41
CA ARG A 435 -12.39 -14.60 21.14
C ARG A 435 -11.32 -15.68 21.11
N SER A 436 -10.61 -15.85 20.01
CA SER A 436 -9.52 -16.85 19.89
C SER A 436 -8.27 -16.44 20.68
N LEU A 437 -7.99 -15.12 20.79
CA LEU A 437 -6.87 -14.60 21.57
C LEU A 437 -7.14 -14.52 23.08
N GLN A 438 -8.41 -14.38 23.50
CA GLN A 438 -8.79 -14.19 24.90
C GLN A 438 -8.25 -15.24 25.89
N PRO A 439 -8.16 -16.56 25.56
CA PRO A 439 -7.59 -17.55 26.48
C PRO A 439 -6.11 -17.31 26.84
N TYR A 440 -5.41 -16.50 26.08
CA TYR A 440 -3.97 -16.21 26.22
C TYR A 440 -3.70 -14.85 26.86
N ALA A 441 -4.75 -14.10 27.24
CA ALA A 441 -4.67 -12.77 27.84
C ALA A 441 -5.16 -12.78 29.30
N ASP A 442 -4.58 -11.92 30.14
CA ASP A 442 -5.02 -11.63 31.51
C ASP A 442 -5.91 -10.37 31.60
N PHE A 443 -6.27 -9.77 30.44
CA PHE A 443 -7.16 -8.61 30.28
C PHE A 443 -8.22 -8.91 29.22
N ASP A 444 -9.26 -8.09 29.14
CA ASP A 444 -10.29 -8.20 28.10
C ASP A 444 -9.72 -7.66 26.76
N VAL A 445 -9.35 -8.60 25.88
CA VAL A 445 -8.74 -8.28 24.56
C VAL A 445 -9.72 -7.51 23.69
N ARG A 446 -11.01 -7.87 23.69
CA ARG A 446 -12.04 -7.20 22.90
C ARG A 446 -12.23 -5.76 23.36
N GLU A 447 -12.43 -5.53 24.66
CA GLU A 447 -12.59 -4.18 25.19
C GLU A 447 -11.38 -3.30 24.88
N PHE A 448 -10.18 -3.84 25.10
CA PHE A 448 -8.93 -3.15 24.84
C PHE A 448 -8.80 -2.77 23.35
N MET A 449 -8.90 -3.73 22.43
CA MET A 449 -8.66 -3.50 21.00
C MET A 449 -9.76 -2.70 20.33
N THR A 450 -11.03 -2.89 20.72
CA THR A 450 -12.15 -2.11 20.15
C THR A 450 -11.94 -0.62 20.38
N ALA A 451 -11.41 -0.21 21.54
CA ALA A 451 -11.12 1.19 21.82
C ALA A 451 -10.08 1.78 20.86
N TRP A 452 -9.10 0.96 20.42
CA TRP A 452 -8.03 1.40 19.53
C TRP A 452 -8.42 1.40 18.04
N ILE A 453 -9.10 0.34 17.59
CA ILE A 453 -9.43 0.20 16.16
C ILE A 453 -10.62 1.03 15.72
N SER A 454 -11.56 1.37 16.64
CA SER A 454 -12.80 2.09 16.31
C SER A 454 -12.67 3.61 16.42
N GLN A 455 -11.49 4.13 16.78
CA GLN A 455 -11.28 5.57 16.97
C GLN A 455 -10.11 6.08 16.11
N PRO A 456 -10.29 7.23 15.41
CA PRO A 456 -9.18 7.95 14.81
C PRO A 456 -8.40 8.71 15.88
N GLY A 457 -7.12 9.00 15.59
CA GLY A 457 -6.21 9.69 16.49
C GLY A 457 -5.56 8.77 17.51
N TYR A 458 -4.74 9.36 18.35
CA TYR A 458 -3.99 8.66 19.39
C TYR A 458 -3.72 9.57 20.58
N PRO A 459 -3.43 9.01 21.79
CA PRO A 459 -3.15 9.81 22.96
C PRO A 459 -1.77 10.46 22.90
N MET A 460 -1.69 11.69 23.40
CA MET A 460 -0.47 12.35 23.85
C MET A 460 -0.39 12.23 25.35
N LEU A 461 0.70 11.68 25.83
CA LEU A 461 0.95 11.49 27.25
C LEU A 461 1.79 12.67 27.76
N GLU A 462 1.26 13.42 28.72
CA GLU A 462 1.95 14.53 29.38
C GLU A 462 2.04 14.25 30.87
N ARG A 463 3.23 14.48 31.47
CA ARG A 463 3.42 14.23 32.89
C ARG A 463 2.70 15.27 33.73
N ALA A 464 2.03 14.82 34.81
CA ALA A 464 1.41 15.71 35.78
C ALA A 464 2.46 16.61 36.43
N ALA A 465 2.16 17.91 36.58
CA ALA A 465 3.10 18.90 37.12
C ALA A 465 3.57 18.58 38.54
N ASP A 466 2.82 17.77 39.30
CA ASP A 466 3.06 17.36 40.69
C ASP A 466 3.57 15.90 40.81
N ALA A 467 3.82 15.21 39.67
CA ALA A 467 4.32 13.84 39.65
C ALA A 467 5.79 13.76 40.12
N PRO A 468 6.20 12.70 40.88
CA PRO A 468 7.59 12.54 41.30
C PRO A 468 8.53 12.42 40.10
N THR A 469 9.65 13.14 40.15
CA THR A 469 10.67 13.13 39.08
C THR A 469 11.48 11.83 38.99
N SER A 470 11.28 10.90 39.92
CA SER A 470 12.02 9.63 40.01
C SER A 470 11.12 8.43 39.69
N VAL A 471 10.57 8.34 38.51
CA VAL A 471 10.02 7.07 38.01
C VAL A 471 11.12 6.39 37.20
N PRO A 472 11.46 5.10 37.49
CA PRO A 472 12.41 4.36 36.65
C PRO A 472 12.00 4.40 35.17
N ALA A 473 12.98 4.50 34.28
CA ALA A 473 12.74 4.65 32.83
C ALA A 473 11.97 3.45 32.23
N ASP A 474 11.99 2.32 32.91
CA ASP A 474 11.39 1.04 32.53
C ASP A 474 10.00 0.74 33.14
N ALA A 475 9.48 1.65 33.98
CA ALA A 475 8.18 1.47 34.65
C ALA A 475 7.37 2.76 34.65
N LEU A 476 6.78 3.11 33.53
CA LEU A 476 5.79 4.17 33.46
C LEU A 476 4.42 3.55 33.79
N ALA A 477 4.08 3.49 35.08
CA ALA A 477 2.76 3.01 35.52
C ALA A 477 1.65 3.96 35.03
N PRO A 478 0.55 3.46 34.46
CA PRO A 478 -0.50 4.27 33.85
C PRO A 478 -1.28 5.15 34.82
N ASP A 479 -1.23 4.86 36.10
CA ASP A 479 -2.33 5.19 37.02
C ASP A 479 -2.18 6.44 37.87
N ALA A 480 -1.07 7.19 37.86
CA ALA A 480 -0.99 8.40 38.70
C ALA A 480 -0.15 9.55 38.17
N ALA A 481 0.60 9.41 37.08
CA ALA A 481 1.60 10.40 36.70
C ALA A 481 1.40 11.03 35.32
N TRP A 482 0.47 10.54 34.53
CA TRP A 482 0.28 10.95 33.13
C TRP A 482 -1.13 11.41 32.84
N PHE A 483 -1.29 12.59 32.21
CA PHE A 483 -2.52 13.01 31.56
C PHE A 483 -2.48 12.51 30.11
N GLN A 484 -3.61 11.97 29.61
CA GLN A 484 -3.77 11.63 28.21
C GLN A 484 -4.75 12.59 27.57
N HIS A 485 -4.35 13.11 26.41
CA HIS A 485 -5.18 13.93 25.54
C HIS A 485 -5.07 13.38 24.14
N ARG A 486 -6.15 13.44 23.36
CA ARG A 486 -6.07 13.13 21.93
C ARG A 486 -5.11 14.11 21.25
N PHE A 487 -4.08 13.57 20.60
CA PHE A 487 -3.13 14.38 19.84
C PHE A 487 -3.75 14.74 18.48
N LEU A 488 -3.87 16.05 18.23
CA LEU A 488 -4.29 16.58 16.94
C LEU A 488 -3.31 17.68 16.52
N ILE A 489 -2.96 17.68 15.24
CA ILE A 489 -2.04 18.66 14.67
C ILE A 489 -2.60 20.10 14.73
N THR A 490 -3.92 20.25 14.85
CA THR A 490 -4.59 21.54 15.04
C THR A 490 -4.27 22.21 16.39
N GLY A 491 -3.70 21.46 17.35
CA GLY A 491 -3.52 21.89 18.74
C GLY A 491 -4.77 21.78 19.60
N GLU A 492 -5.88 21.28 19.04
CA GLU A 492 -7.09 20.95 19.80
C GLU A 492 -6.87 19.67 20.59
N THR A 493 -7.43 19.62 21.80
CA THR A 493 -7.41 18.41 22.64
C THR A 493 -8.84 18.03 23.00
N ASP A 494 -9.11 16.76 23.12
CA ASP A 494 -10.39 16.25 23.62
C ASP A 494 -10.16 15.26 24.78
N ASP A 495 -11.25 14.92 25.50
CA ASP A 495 -11.23 14.00 26.64
C ASP A 495 -11.39 12.52 26.19
N THR A 496 -11.07 12.17 24.96
CA THR A 496 -11.12 10.77 24.48
C THR A 496 -10.14 9.94 25.32
N THR A 497 -10.62 8.80 25.81
CA THR A 497 -9.82 7.89 26.63
C THR A 497 -9.48 6.62 25.84
N TRP A 498 -8.24 6.15 26.02
CA TRP A 498 -7.77 4.85 25.52
C TRP A 498 -7.32 3.99 26.68
N PRO A 499 -7.58 2.67 26.65
CA PRO A 499 -6.91 1.75 27.57
C PRO A 499 -5.42 1.73 27.22
N LEU A 500 -4.58 2.24 28.11
CA LEU A 500 -3.13 2.25 27.89
C LEU A 500 -2.52 0.98 28.48
N PRO A 501 -1.67 0.28 27.71
CA PRO A 501 -0.75 -0.69 28.32
C PRO A 501 0.19 0.03 29.28
N ALA A 502 0.97 -0.69 30.08
CA ALA A 502 2.07 -0.09 30.82
C ALA A 502 2.93 0.73 29.84
N VAL A 503 2.97 2.05 30.07
CA VAL A 503 3.62 2.98 29.14
C VAL A 503 5.11 2.69 29.11
N LYS A 504 5.64 2.29 27.97
CA LYS A 504 7.04 2.05 27.73
C LYS A 504 7.66 3.20 26.93
N THR A 505 8.93 3.42 27.11
CA THR A 505 9.68 4.43 26.34
C THR A 505 10.08 3.95 24.94
N ASP A 506 9.90 2.64 24.67
CA ASP A 506 10.10 2.05 23.35
C ASP A 506 8.99 2.45 22.36
N LEU A 507 9.10 2.04 21.10
CA LEU A 507 8.14 2.33 20.01
C LEU A 507 6.94 1.37 19.97
N SER A 508 6.74 0.53 21.02
CA SER A 508 5.71 -0.51 20.98
C SER A 508 4.26 -0.02 21.04
N GLY A 509 4.02 1.25 21.43
CA GLY A 509 2.68 1.78 21.60
C GLY A 509 2.33 2.89 20.61
N HIS A 510 1.05 3.00 20.24
CA HIS A 510 0.53 4.04 19.33
C HIS A 510 0.13 5.32 20.09
N TYR A 511 1.13 6.04 20.60
CA TYR A 511 0.97 7.30 21.35
C TYR A 511 2.23 8.16 21.25
N LEU A 512 2.15 9.42 21.64
CA LEU A 512 3.29 10.33 21.84
C LEU A 512 3.54 10.60 23.33
N ILE A 513 4.80 10.90 23.66
CA ILE A 513 5.20 11.33 25.00
C ILE A 513 5.74 12.76 24.92
N LYS A 514 5.04 13.70 25.53
CA LYS A 514 5.50 15.08 25.66
C LYS A 514 6.35 15.23 26.92
N LEU A 515 7.65 15.29 26.75
CA LEU A 515 8.59 15.54 27.83
C LEU A 515 8.65 17.04 28.14
N SER A 516 8.86 17.40 29.42
CA SER A 516 9.27 18.75 29.80
C SER A 516 10.67 19.05 29.23
N ASP A 517 11.01 20.31 29.07
CA ASP A 517 12.35 20.73 28.60
C ASP A 517 13.47 20.17 29.48
N GLN A 518 13.27 20.09 30.80
CA GLN A 518 14.24 19.50 31.73
C GLN A 518 14.45 18.01 31.48
N GLU A 519 13.37 17.23 31.31
CA GLU A 519 13.44 15.79 31.02
C GLU A 519 14.06 15.53 29.66
N LEU A 520 13.69 16.34 28.66
CA LEU A 520 14.28 16.25 27.32
C LEU A 520 15.80 16.48 27.39
N HIS A 521 16.26 17.55 28.07
CA HIS A 521 17.69 17.81 28.22
C HIS A 521 18.43 16.67 28.93
N GLN A 522 17.82 16.07 29.96
CA GLN A 522 18.41 14.92 30.66
C GLN A 522 18.52 13.71 29.75
N ARG A 523 17.43 13.34 29.02
CA ARG A 523 17.45 12.22 28.08
C ARG A 523 18.46 12.43 26.93
N LEU A 524 18.55 13.66 26.42
CA LEU A 524 19.55 14.00 25.42
C LEU A 524 20.99 13.95 25.95
N ALA A 525 21.22 14.24 27.26
CA ALA A 525 22.54 14.08 27.88
C ALA A 525 22.95 12.59 28.02
N ASP A 526 21.98 11.71 28.25
CA ASP A 526 22.16 10.26 28.43
C ASP A 526 21.92 9.47 27.14
N PHE A 527 21.82 10.13 25.98
CA PHE A 527 21.38 9.54 24.70
C PHE A 527 22.18 8.30 24.27
N SER A 528 23.48 8.26 24.56
CA SER A 528 24.33 7.11 24.24
C SER A 528 23.97 5.85 25.05
N GLN A 529 23.22 5.99 26.15
CA GLN A 529 22.79 4.86 27.00
C GLN A 529 21.40 4.33 26.58
N LEU A 530 20.68 5.05 25.71
CA LEU A 530 19.38 4.65 25.23
C LEU A 530 19.52 3.55 24.17
N THR A 531 18.55 2.65 24.12
CA THR A 531 18.39 1.71 23.00
C THR A 531 18.04 2.48 21.71
N ASP A 532 18.16 1.85 20.55
CA ASP A 532 17.82 2.50 19.28
C ASP A 532 16.32 2.84 19.21
N GLU A 533 15.44 1.96 19.70
CA GLU A 533 14.00 2.27 19.80
C GLU A 533 13.71 3.48 20.70
N GLU A 534 14.39 3.61 21.84
CA GLU A 534 14.24 4.77 22.73
C GLU A 534 14.76 6.06 22.10
N ARG A 535 15.84 5.97 21.33
CA ARG A 535 16.39 7.10 20.56
C ARG A 535 15.41 7.57 19.50
N LEU A 536 14.88 6.63 18.71
CA LEU A 536 13.88 6.90 17.69
C LEU A 536 12.61 7.51 18.30
N ARG A 537 12.11 6.92 19.41
CA ARG A 537 10.96 7.47 20.13
C ARG A 537 11.15 8.95 20.48
N LEU A 538 12.30 9.28 21.09
CA LEU A 538 12.60 10.63 21.51
C LEU A 538 12.63 11.62 20.32
N LEU A 539 13.24 11.23 19.22
CA LEU A 539 13.36 12.05 18.02
C LEU A 539 12.03 12.19 17.29
N ILE A 540 11.28 11.09 17.12
CA ILE A 540 9.95 11.07 16.49
C ILE A 540 8.94 11.92 17.28
N ASP A 541 8.88 11.71 18.61
CA ASP A 541 7.96 12.48 19.45
C ASP A 541 8.27 13.99 19.33
N ARG A 542 9.54 14.39 19.31
CA ARG A 542 9.94 15.78 19.18
C ARG A 542 9.64 16.36 17.79
N GLU A 543 9.90 15.61 16.72
CA GLU A 543 9.59 16.02 15.35
C GLU A 543 8.08 16.25 15.18
N LEU A 544 7.24 15.29 15.63
CA LEU A 544 5.78 15.43 15.53
C LEU A 544 5.22 16.57 16.39
N LEU A 545 5.72 16.75 17.60
CA LEU A 545 5.32 17.85 18.47
C LEU A 545 5.69 19.22 17.90
N ALA A 546 6.78 19.33 17.13
CA ALA A 546 7.17 20.57 16.46
C ALA A 546 6.24 20.97 15.29
N LYS A 547 5.33 20.06 14.86
CA LYS A 547 4.26 20.39 13.89
C LYS A 547 3.05 21.08 14.56
N THR A 548 3.09 21.27 15.88
CA THR A 548 2.04 21.91 16.67
C THR A 548 2.57 23.12 17.43
N PRO A 549 1.69 23.99 17.93
CA PRO A 549 2.13 25.12 18.78
C PRO A 549 2.81 24.71 20.09
N ALA A 550 2.82 23.41 20.43
CA ALA A 550 3.40 22.90 21.67
C ALA A 550 4.93 22.96 21.71
N VAL A 551 5.58 22.94 20.55
CA VAL A 551 7.05 22.97 20.39
C VAL A 551 7.41 23.85 19.20
N ALA A 552 8.25 24.84 19.39
CA ALA A 552 8.70 25.70 18.30
C ALA A 552 9.65 24.95 17.35
N SER A 553 9.40 25.02 16.05
CA SER A 553 10.18 24.30 15.02
C SER A 553 11.67 24.70 15.01
N VAL A 554 12.02 25.89 15.46
CA VAL A 554 13.42 26.35 15.60
C VAL A 554 14.22 25.45 16.54
N SER A 555 13.58 24.77 17.51
CA SER A 555 14.25 23.84 18.42
C SER A 555 14.77 22.57 17.76
N LEU A 556 14.32 22.26 16.53
CA LEU A 556 14.79 21.12 15.76
C LEU A 556 16.24 21.27 15.28
N PHE A 557 16.76 22.50 15.19
CA PHE A 557 18.18 22.73 14.89
C PHE A 557 19.11 22.15 15.96
N ASP A 558 18.69 22.17 17.23
CA ASP A 558 19.47 21.57 18.33
C ASP A 558 19.68 20.07 18.14
N LEU A 559 18.72 19.37 17.52
CA LEU A 559 18.84 17.95 17.21
C LEU A 559 19.83 17.71 16.06
N ILE A 560 19.79 18.54 15.02
CA ILE A 560 20.75 18.47 13.91
C ILE A 560 22.15 18.75 14.46
N ASP A 561 22.35 19.82 15.24
CA ASP A 561 23.63 20.20 15.80
C ASP A 561 24.22 19.13 16.73
N ARG A 562 23.36 18.39 17.44
CA ARG A 562 23.78 17.38 18.42
C ARG A 562 24.11 16.04 17.78
N PHE A 563 23.39 15.67 16.74
CA PHE A 563 23.45 14.31 16.17
C PHE A 563 24.02 14.25 14.76
N ALA A 564 24.54 15.37 14.24
CA ALA A 564 25.23 15.40 12.94
C ALA A 564 26.35 14.36 12.79
N ASP A 565 27.04 14.05 13.89
CA ASP A 565 28.15 13.10 13.96
C ASP A 565 27.70 11.66 14.29
N SER A 566 26.41 11.36 14.30
CA SER A 566 25.90 10.03 14.62
C SER A 566 26.29 8.99 13.57
N ASP A 567 26.73 7.83 14.03
CA ASP A 567 26.98 6.66 13.17
C ASP A 567 25.73 5.79 12.98
N SER A 568 24.64 6.07 13.72
CA SER A 568 23.39 5.32 13.66
C SER A 568 22.57 5.71 12.42
N ALA A 569 22.26 4.73 11.55
CA ALA A 569 21.34 4.90 10.42
C ALA A 569 19.95 5.36 10.91
N ALA A 570 19.40 4.73 11.94
CA ALA A 570 18.11 5.08 12.53
C ALA A 570 18.02 6.55 12.99
N VAL A 571 19.08 7.09 13.57
CA VAL A 571 19.14 8.52 13.93
C VAL A 571 19.15 9.38 12.67
N TRP A 572 19.90 8.99 11.63
CA TRP A 572 19.97 9.74 10.39
C TRP A 572 18.65 9.75 9.60
N GLU A 573 17.85 8.69 9.65
CA GLU A 573 16.52 8.67 9.05
C GLU A 573 15.65 9.79 9.64
N ILE A 574 15.59 9.93 10.95
CA ILE A 574 14.82 10.99 11.58
C ILE A 574 15.46 12.37 11.37
N LEU A 575 16.79 12.47 11.37
CA LEU A 575 17.46 13.76 11.05
C LEU A 575 17.17 14.21 9.62
N ALA A 576 17.15 13.30 8.65
CA ALA A 576 16.81 13.63 7.27
C ALA A 576 15.35 14.12 7.16
N LEU A 577 14.41 13.53 7.91
CA LEU A 577 13.03 14.00 8.01
C LEU A 577 12.95 15.40 8.65
N ILE A 578 13.65 15.64 9.76
CA ILE A 578 13.74 16.96 10.40
C ILE A 578 14.30 18.00 9.42
N ILE A 579 15.35 17.64 8.67
CA ILE A 579 15.93 18.51 7.64
C ILE A 579 14.90 18.78 6.53
N ALA A 580 14.13 17.79 6.11
CA ALA A 580 13.08 17.97 5.13
C ALA A 580 11.93 18.87 5.64
N ASP A 581 11.51 18.70 6.89
CA ASP A 581 10.45 19.52 7.50
C ASP A 581 10.86 20.99 7.64
N LEU A 582 12.12 21.27 8.01
CA LEU A 582 12.63 22.64 8.12
C LEU A 582 12.66 23.38 6.76
N LYS A 583 12.70 22.68 5.62
CA LYS A 583 12.54 23.28 4.28
C LYS A 583 11.20 24.03 4.13
N LEU A 584 10.17 23.63 4.89
CA LEU A 584 8.86 24.27 4.88
C LEU A 584 8.93 25.77 5.20
N PHE A 585 9.87 26.16 6.06
CA PHE A 585 10.07 27.54 6.53
C PHE A 585 11.04 28.35 5.66
N CYS A 586 11.64 27.72 4.66
CA CYS A 586 12.69 28.26 3.80
C CYS A 586 12.28 28.15 2.33
N PRO A 587 11.34 29.01 1.85
CA PRO A 587 10.82 28.93 0.49
C PRO A 587 11.96 29.01 -0.55
N TYR A 588 11.85 28.22 -1.61
CA TYR A 588 12.81 28.22 -2.72
C TYR A 588 12.99 29.63 -3.31
N HIS A 589 14.15 29.90 -3.87
CA HIS A 589 14.51 31.19 -4.49
C HIS A 589 14.48 32.38 -3.51
N THR A 590 14.64 32.13 -2.19
CA THR A 590 14.72 33.16 -1.17
C THR A 590 16.04 33.09 -0.42
N SER A 591 16.45 34.20 0.20
CA SER A 591 17.62 34.22 1.09
C SER A 591 17.52 33.24 2.26
N ALA A 592 16.31 32.91 2.73
CA ALA A 592 16.11 31.91 3.76
C ALA A 592 16.54 30.52 3.30
N ALA A 593 16.22 30.12 2.07
CA ALA A 593 16.69 28.88 1.48
C ALA A 593 18.23 28.85 1.33
N ASP A 594 18.82 29.95 0.90
CA ASP A 594 20.29 30.05 0.75
C ASP A 594 20.99 29.93 2.12
N HIS A 595 20.46 30.59 3.14
CA HIS A 595 20.96 30.51 4.52
C HIS A 595 20.82 29.09 5.06
N TYR A 596 19.71 28.40 4.79
CA TYR A 596 19.50 27.04 5.25
C TYR A 596 20.46 26.03 4.57
N LYS A 597 20.63 26.15 3.25
CA LYS A 597 21.65 25.37 2.53
C LYS A 597 23.05 25.63 3.06
N SER A 598 23.40 26.90 3.39
CA SER A 598 24.69 27.25 3.99
C SER A 598 24.85 26.64 5.38
N TYR A 599 23.83 26.72 6.24
CA TYR A 599 23.82 26.09 7.56
C TYR A 599 24.13 24.58 7.45
N LEU A 600 23.43 23.86 6.55
CA LEU A 600 23.65 22.43 6.37
C LEU A 600 25.06 22.12 5.85
N ARG A 601 25.58 22.91 4.89
CA ARG A 601 26.96 22.76 4.42
C ARG A 601 27.98 22.91 5.54
N ASP A 602 27.84 23.96 6.36
CA ASP A 602 28.80 24.26 7.43
C ASP A 602 28.76 23.21 8.55
N ARG A 603 27.55 22.66 8.83
CA ARG A 603 27.37 21.64 9.89
C ARG A 603 27.77 20.24 9.47
N LEU A 604 27.59 19.90 8.19
CA LEU A 604 27.73 18.52 7.69
C LEU A 604 28.93 18.36 6.75
N ALA A 605 29.76 19.39 6.53
CA ALA A 605 30.90 19.32 5.61
C ALA A 605 31.86 18.16 5.92
N ALA A 606 32.21 17.97 7.19
CA ALA A 606 33.14 16.91 7.58
C ALA A 606 32.56 15.51 7.30
N GLN A 607 31.28 15.33 7.52
CA GLN A 607 30.56 14.07 7.22
C GLN A 607 30.46 13.84 5.72
N PHE A 608 30.12 14.86 4.92
CA PHE A 608 30.05 14.77 3.46
C PHE A 608 31.43 14.46 2.83
N ASP A 609 32.51 15.06 3.35
CA ASP A 609 33.88 14.79 2.88
C ASP A 609 34.33 13.38 3.24
N ALA A 610 33.89 12.85 4.39
CA ALA A 610 34.23 11.52 4.87
C ALA A 610 33.44 10.38 4.19
N LEU A 611 32.39 10.69 3.37
CA LEU A 611 31.59 9.66 2.72
C LEU A 611 32.44 8.76 1.82
N ASP A 612 32.34 7.46 2.06
CA ASP A 612 32.90 6.45 1.17
C ASP A 612 31.95 6.24 -0.03
N LEU A 613 32.45 6.53 -1.23
CA LEU A 613 31.74 6.30 -2.50
C LEU A 613 32.18 4.99 -3.17
N GLY A 614 32.86 4.11 -2.46
CA GLY A 614 33.14 2.74 -2.89
C GLY A 614 32.01 1.78 -2.53
N PRO A 615 32.14 0.50 -2.94
CA PRO A 615 31.18 -0.54 -2.58
C PRO A 615 31.10 -0.73 -1.06
N LEU A 616 29.89 -0.73 -0.51
CA LEU A 616 29.60 -1.03 0.89
C LEU A 616 28.79 -2.33 0.96
N SER A 617 28.94 -3.07 2.05
CA SER A 617 28.20 -4.30 2.32
C SER A 617 27.42 -4.26 3.64
N ASP A 618 27.64 -3.23 4.45
CA ASP A 618 26.89 -3.04 5.70
C ASP A 618 25.57 -2.27 5.42
N PRO A 619 24.41 -2.88 5.66
CA PRO A 619 23.11 -2.24 5.39
C PRO A 619 22.96 -0.88 6.06
N ALA A 620 23.32 -0.75 7.33
CA ALA A 620 23.21 0.51 8.06
C ALA A 620 24.09 1.61 7.45
N ALA A 621 25.29 1.26 6.98
CA ALA A 621 26.18 2.20 6.29
C ALA A 621 25.63 2.63 4.93
N LEU A 622 24.95 1.71 4.19
CA LEU A 622 24.27 2.01 2.93
C LEU A 622 23.14 3.04 3.14
N VAL A 623 22.21 2.76 4.06
CA VAL A 623 21.11 3.66 4.39
C VAL A 623 21.61 5.04 4.83
N ARG A 624 22.60 5.08 5.74
CA ARG A 624 23.16 6.35 6.20
C ARG A 624 23.83 7.13 5.06
N ARG A 625 24.58 6.44 4.18
CA ARG A 625 25.22 7.05 3.01
C ARG A 625 24.20 7.68 2.08
N ASP A 626 23.13 6.97 1.74
CA ASP A 626 22.04 7.44 0.88
C ASP A 626 21.41 8.73 1.41
N LEU A 627 21.00 8.73 2.70
CA LEU A 627 20.43 9.89 3.36
C LEU A 627 21.38 11.09 3.37
N MET A 628 22.64 10.87 3.65
CA MET A 628 23.65 11.94 3.67
C MET A 628 23.91 12.49 2.27
N LEU A 629 23.93 11.67 1.22
CA LEU A 629 24.06 12.10 -0.17
C LEU A 629 22.85 12.93 -0.62
N SER A 630 21.62 12.54 -0.22
CA SER A 630 20.41 13.33 -0.46
C SER A 630 20.48 14.71 0.19
N VAL A 631 21.01 14.82 1.42
CA VAL A 631 21.22 16.10 2.09
C VAL A 631 22.36 16.90 1.45
N ALA A 632 23.44 16.26 1.03
CA ALA A 632 24.53 16.92 0.31
C ALA A 632 24.07 17.51 -1.03
N TYR A 633 23.21 16.77 -1.75
CA TYR A 633 22.58 17.27 -2.97
C TYR A 633 21.68 18.48 -2.70
N TYR A 634 20.73 18.38 -1.74
CA TYR A 634 19.84 19.50 -1.39
C TYR A 634 20.62 20.75 -0.98
N SER A 635 21.67 20.60 -0.17
CA SER A 635 22.51 21.70 0.28
C SER A 635 23.49 22.22 -0.79
N GLU A 636 23.54 21.56 -1.98
CA GLU A 636 24.47 21.88 -3.08
C GLU A 636 25.93 21.82 -2.65
N TYR A 637 26.31 20.80 -1.87
CA TYR A 637 27.69 20.63 -1.40
C TYR A 637 28.61 20.17 -2.54
N GLN A 638 29.22 21.13 -3.23
CA GLN A 638 29.98 20.94 -4.47
C GLN A 638 31.09 19.87 -4.40
N PRO A 639 31.89 19.74 -3.30
CA PRO A 639 32.95 18.73 -3.27
C PRO A 639 32.41 17.30 -3.47
N THR A 640 31.36 16.93 -2.77
CA THR A 640 30.74 15.59 -2.88
C THR A 640 30.03 15.40 -4.20
N LEU A 641 29.28 16.42 -4.69
CA LEU A 641 28.60 16.34 -5.99
C LEU A 641 29.60 16.14 -7.15
N ARG A 642 30.78 16.79 -7.12
CA ARG A 642 31.80 16.55 -8.15
C ARG A 642 32.37 15.15 -8.09
N ARG A 643 32.65 14.61 -6.89
CA ARG A 643 33.12 13.22 -6.72
C ARG A 643 32.10 12.23 -7.29
N LEU A 644 30.79 12.44 -7.10
CA LEU A 644 29.71 11.61 -7.68
C LEU A 644 29.68 11.74 -9.21
N ALA A 645 29.69 12.98 -9.75
CA ALA A 645 29.67 13.22 -11.19
C ALA A 645 30.87 12.59 -11.90
N ASP A 646 32.04 12.54 -11.27
CA ASP A 646 33.26 11.90 -11.81
C ASP A 646 33.11 10.37 -11.92
N LEU A 647 32.16 9.73 -11.21
CA LEU A 647 31.85 8.30 -11.31
C LEU A 647 30.91 7.97 -12.48
N TYR A 648 30.33 8.98 -13.13
CA TYR A 648 29.36 8.78 -14.21
C TYR A 648 29.95 7.97 -15.38
N GLN A 649 29.16 7.04 -15.88
CA GLN A 649 29.41 6.27 -17.10
C GLN A 649 28.18 6.29 -17.99
N PRO A 650 28.33 6.36 -19.34
CA PRO A 650 27.18 6.37 -20.27
C PRO A 650 26.34 5.08 -20.22
N ASP A 651 26.92 3.96 -19.85
CA ASP A 651 26.22 2.72 -19.58
C ASP A 651 25.77 2.70 -18.11
N PHE A 652 24.49 2.97 -17.88
CA PHE A 652 23.92 3.07 -16.53
C PHE A 652 23.93 1.74 -15.78
N THR A 653 23.95 0.60 -16.50
CA THR A 653 24.00 -0.74 -15.89
C THR A 653 25.39 -1.07 -15.34
N ALA A 654 26.41 -0.30 -15.71
CA ALA A 654 27.77 -0.42 -15.19
C ALA A 654 28.00 0.41 -13.92
N LEU A 655 27.04 1.26 -13.53
CA LEU A 655 27.11 2.03 -12.29
C LEU A 655 26.77 1.15 -11.09
N ASP A 656 27.38 1.45 -9.96
CA ASP A 656 26.97 0.85 -8.67
C ASP A 656 25.52 1.23 -8.38
N ALA A 657 24.64 0.26 -8.26
CA ALA A 657 23.18 0.48 -8.06
C ALA A 657 22.92 1.36 -6.83
N GLU A 658 23.62 1.11 -5.73
CA GLU A 658 23.52 1.88 -4.47
C GLU A 658 23.95 3.36 -4.57
N LEU A 659 24.59 3.74 -5.67
CA LEU A 659 25.02 5.11 -5.94
C LEU A 659 24.43 5.68 -7.23
N ARG A 660 23.76 4.86 -8.03
CA ARG A 660 23.33 5.20 -9.40
C ARG A 660 22.43 6.43 -9.44
N ALA A 661 21.41 6.48 -8.61
CA ALA A 661 20.51 7.64 -8.52
C ALA A 661 21.28 8.93 -8.17
N HIS A 662 22.23 8.86 -7.22
CA HIS A 662 23.05 10.01 -6.80
C HIS A 662 24.06 10.42 -7.88
N ILE A 663 24.65 9.45 -8.61
CA ILE A 663 25.56 9.71 -9.71
C ILE A 663 24.80 10.41 -10.86
N LEU A 664 23.61 9.92 -11.22
CA LEU A 664 22.76 10.53 -12.22
C LEU A 664 22.34 11.94 -11.80
N ALA A 665 21.90 12.12 -10.55
CA ALA A 665 21.53 13.42 -10.01
C ALA A 665 22.70 14.42 -10.05
N ALA A 666 23.92 14.00 -9.66
CA ALA A 666 25.11 14.85 -9.70
C ALA A 666 25.53 15.20 -11.15
N LYS A 667 25.51 14.24 -12.07
CA LYS A 667 25.79 14.49 -13.49
C LYS A 667 24.77 15.47 -14.08
N PHE A 668 23.47 15.24 -13.80
CA PHE A 668 22.39 16.11 -14.26
C PHE A 668 22.53 17.55 -13.69
N TYR A 669 22.92 17.68 -12.43
CA TYR A 669 23.13 18.97 -11.77
C TYR A 669 24.14 19.85 -12.51
N PHE A 670 25.24 19.26 -13.04
CA PHE A 670 26.28 20.00 -13.74
C PHE A 670 26.03 20.15 -15.24
N ASP A 671 25.38 19.17 -15.87
CA ASP A 671 25.35 19.02 -17.33
C ASP A 671 23.94 18.79 -17.89
N GLU A 672 22.91 19.39 -17.25
CA GLU A 672 21.48 19.22 -17.57
C GLU A 672 21.20 19.33 -19.09
N ASP A 673 21.68 20.40 -19.76
CA ASP A 673 21.45 20.64 -21.21
C ASP A 673 22.06 19.56 -22.08
N GLU A 674 23.15 18.93 -21.64
CA GLU A 674 23.86 17.88 -22.39
C GLU A 674 23.14 16.55 -22.33
N VAL A 675 22.59 16.19 -21.18
CA VAL A 675 22.10 14.83 -20.92
C VAL A 675 20.57 14.69 -21.01
N PHE A 676 19.80 15.76 -20.85
CA PHE A 676 18.33 15.72 -20.74
C PHE A 676 17.65 14.95 -21.86
N ALA A 677 17.92 15.34 -23.11
CA ALA A 677 17.24 14.76 -24.28
C ALA A 677 17.57 13.28 -24.47
N GLU A 678 18.82 12.89 -24.19
CA GLU A 678 19.29 11.50 -24.26
C GLU A 678 18.59 10.65 -23.19
N TRP A 679 18.56 11.11 -21.92
CA TRP A 679 17.99 10.35 -20.81
C TRP A 679 16.47 10.24 -20.94
N LEU A 680 15.79 11.30 -21.35
CA LEU A 680 14.36 11.23 -21.65
C LEU A 680 14.05 10.23 -22.78
N GLY A 681 14.93 10.15 -23.78
CA GLY A 681 14.80 9.15 -24.85
C GLY A 681 15.05 7.71 -24.40
N ARG A 682 15.86 7.49 -23.37
CA ARG A 682 16.14 6.16 -22.79
C ARG A 682 14.97 5.64 -21.93
N TYR A 683 14.30 6.53 -21.20
CA TYR A 683 13.26 6.20 -20.22
C TYR A 683 12.21 5.19 -20.72
N PRO A 684 11.51 5.37 -21.85
CA PRO A 684 10.47 4.44 -22.30
C PRO A 684 11.03 3.09 -22.77
N HIS A 685 12.34 2.99 -23.02
CA HIS A 685 13.00 1.76 -23.49
C HIS A 685 13.76 1.01 -22.41
N THR A 686 13.80 1.54 -21.20
CA THR A 686 14.41 0.90 -20.02
C THR A 686 13.45 -0.14 -19.48
N ALA A 687 13.87 -1.40 -19.43
CA ALA A 687 13.06 -2.52 -18.93
C ALA A 687 13.17 -2.69 -17.40
N ASP A 688 14.35 -2.45 -16.83
CA ASP A 688 14.61 -2.49 -15.40
C ASP A 688 13.77 -1.41 -14.67
N PRO A 689 12.83 -1.79 -13.77
CA PRO A 689 11.94 -0.83 -13.10
C PRO A 689 12.68 0.17 -12.20
N GLU A 690 13.73 -0.29 -11.50
CA GLU A 690 14.52 0.56 -10.61
C GLU A 690 15.29 1.62 -11.40
N LEU A 691 16.04 1.21 -12.42
CA LEU A 691 16.76 2.13 -13.32
C LEU A 691 15.81 3.10 -14.03
N LYS A 692 14.63 2.63 -14.42
CA LYS A 692 13.59 3.46 -15.04
C LYS A 692 13.13 4.58 -14.10
N SER A 693 12.93 4.27 -12.82
CA SER A 693 12.60 5.23 -11.77
C SER A 693 13.73 6.23 -11.53
N ASP A 694 14.98 5.76 -11.44
CA ASP A 694 16.16 6.63 -11.28
C ASP A 694 16.25 7.70 -12.37
N ILE A 695 16.00 7.30 -13.63
CA ILE A 695 16.03 8.23 -14.78
C ILE A 695 14.90 9.25 -14.65
N LEU A 696 13.65 8.80 -14.45
CA LEU A 696 12.49 9.70 -14.44
C LEU A 696 12.57 10.72 -13.30
N TYR A 697 12.85 10.24 -12.07
CA TYR A 697 12.89 11.10 -10.89
C TYR A 697 14.05 12.09 -10.98
N THR A 698 15.23 11.67 -11.47
CA THR A 698 16.33 12.61 -11.73
C THR A 698 15.91 13.73 -12.69
N LEU A 699 15.26 13.39 -13.81
CA LEU A 699 14.80 14.37 -14.79
C LEU A 699 13.75 15.33 -14.18
N VAL A 700 12.76 14.79 -13.47
CA VAL A 700 11.59 15.58 -13.02
C VAL A 700 11.92 16.43 -11.79
N ASP A 701 12.61 15.88 -10.79
CA ASP A 701 12.90 16.60 -9.56
C ASP A 701 13.97 17.67 -9.73
N LEU A 702 14.86 17.51 -10.71
CA LEU A 702 16.10 18.30 -10.80
C LEU A 702 16.18 19.22 -12.00
N ALA A 703 15.26 19.11 -12.99
CA ALA A 703 15.23 20.03 -14.13
C ALA A 703 14.97 21.47 -13.71
N ARG A 704 15.69 22.39 -14.33
CA ARG A 704 15.64 23.85 -14.09
C ARG A 704 15.44 24.67 -15.35
N GLN A 705 15.82 24.10 -16.51
CA GLN A 705 15.75 24.82 -17.78
C GLN A 705 14.29 24.89 -18.27
N PRO A 706 13.76 26.07 -18.63
CA PRO A 706 12.37 26.23 -19.02
C PRO A 706 11.90 25.26 -20.12
N ALA A 707 12.75 25.01 -21.14
CA ALA A 707 12.42 24.09 -22.23
C ALA A 707 12.30 22.63 -21.75
N HIS A 708 13.10 22.22 -20.75
CA HIS A 708 13.02 20.89 -20.16
C HIS A 708 11.77 20.76 -19.28
N LEU A 709 11.45 21.77 -18.47
CA LEU A 709 10.23 21.83 -17.66
C LEU A 709 8.96 21.76 -18.53
N ASP A 710 8.94 22.45 -19.67
CA ASP A 710 7.84 22.37 -20.65
C ASP A 710 7.67 20.92 -21.13
N ARG A 711 8.78 20.27 -21.51
CA ARG A 711 8.75 18.90 -22.03
C ARG A 711 8.31 17.87 -20.97
N LEU A 712 8.71 18.05 -19.71
CA LEU A 712 8.30 17.17 -18.62
C LEU A 712 6.81 17.29 -18.29
N LEU A 713 6.24 18.49 -18.34
CA LEU A 713 4.80 18.69 -18.16
C LEU A 713 3.97 18.06 -19.30
N GLU A 714 4.49 18.06 -20.54
CA GLU A 714 3.84 17.37 -21.65
C GLU A 714 3.72 15.85 -21.44
N LEU A 715 4.58 15.23 -20.61
CA LEU A 715 4.53 13.80 -20.32
C LEU A 715 3.24 13.39 -19.60
N LEU A 716 2.58 14.31 -18.87
CA LEU A 716 1.30 14.05 -18.21
C LEU A 716 0.17 13.69 -19.20
N GLU A 717 0.33 13.98 -20.48
CA GLU A 717 -0.64 13.64 -21.53
C GLU A 717 -0.10 12.63 -22.55
N GLN A 718 1.01 11.92 -22.20
CA GLN A 718 1.68 10.96 -23.11
C GLN A 718 1.69 9.54 -22.50
N PRO A 719 0.55 8.82 -22.52
CA PRO A 719 0.45 7.48 -21.93
C PRO A 719 1.34 6.44 -22.63
N ASP A 720 1.76 6.70 -23.87
CA ASP A 720 2.74 5.86 -24.58
C ASP A 720 4.17 5.94 -24.00
N ILE A 721 4.45 6.99 -23.21
CA ILE A 721 5.75 7.22 -22.56
C ILE A 721 5.66 6.90 -21.06
N VAL A 722 4.68 7.47 -20.36
CA VAL A 722 4.44 7.27 -18.92
C VAL A 722 3.18 6.45 -18.76
N ARG A 723 3.31 5.26 -18.20
CA ARG A 723 2.18 4.34 -18.00
C ARG A 723 1.16 4.92 -17.00
N SER A 724 -0.10 4.51 -17.12
CA SER A 724 -1.18 4.99 -16.25
C SER A 724 -0.86 4.82 -14.75
N GLN A 725 -0.28 3.68 -14.37
CA GLN A 725 0.15 3.40 -12.99
C GLN A 725 1.26 4.33 -12.46
N ASP A 726 2.07 4.92 -13.33
CA ASP A 726 3.20 5.80 -12.97
C ASP A 726 2.80 7.29 -13.03
N HIS A 727 1.60 7.59 -13.54
CA HIS A 727 1.15 8.96 -13.80
C HIS A 727 1.04 9.81 -12.53
N LEU A 728 0.47 9.24 -11.45
CA LEU A 728 0.37 9.93 -10.17
C LEU A 728 1.76 10.29 -9.62
N PHE A 729 2.73 9.37 -9.71
CA PHE A 729 4.10 9.63 -9.27
C PHE A 729 4.74 10.75 -10.09
N LEU A 730 4.63 10.73 -11.42
CA LEU A 730 5.09 11.82 -12.28
C LEU A 730 4.48 13.17 -11.84
N TYR A 731 3.17 13.22 -11.66
CA TYR A 731 2.47 14.42 -11.22
C TYR A 731 2.99 14.94 -9.87
N VAL A 732 3.15 14.05 -8.88
CA VAL A 732 3.64 14.40 -7.54
C VAL A 732 5.07 14.94 -7.59
N HIS A 733 5.95 14.35 -8.40
CA HIS A 733 7.33 14.83 -8.57
C HIS A 733 7.37 16.19 -9.28
N LEU A 734 6.55 16.40 -10.30
CA LEU A 734 6.37 17.74 -10.92
C LEU A 734 5.86 18.78 -9.90
N LEU A 735 5.01 18.38 -8.98
CA LEU A 735 4.50 19.25 -7.92
C LEU A 735 5.56 19.51 -6.81
N ARG A 736 6.50 18.59 -6.61
CA ARG A 736 7.65 18.76 -5.68
C ARG A 736 8.71 19.70 -6.24
N ASN A 737 8.97 19.67 -7.56
CA ASN A 737 9.92 20.54 -8.20
C ASN A 737 9.44 22.00 -8.12
N PRO A 738 10.22 22.93 -7.54
CA PRO A 738 9.80 24.32 -7.32
C PRO A 738 9.51 25.08 -8.61
N ASP A 739 10.15 24.70 -9.72
CA ASP A 739 10.04 25.38 -11.01
C ASP A 739 8.86 24.91 -11.87
N THR A 740 8.26 23.72 -11.54
CA THR A 740 7.05 23.20 -12.21
C THR A 740 5.80 23.24 -11.32
N ARG A 741 5.92 23.43 -10.02
CA ARG A 741 4.85 23.33 -9.02
C ARG A 741 3.55 24.02 -9.42
N ASP A 742 3.61 25.31 -9.69
CA ASP A 742 2.43 26.11 -10.04
C ASP A 742 1.75 25.61 -11.31
N ARG A 743 2.54 25.21 -12.29
CA ARG A 743 2.06 24.70 -13.58
C ARG A 743 1.47 23.29 -13.45
N ALA A 744 2.05 22.43 -12.61
CA ALA A 744 1.52 21.11 -12.31
C ALA A 744 0.17 21.22 -11.58
N LEU A 745 0.05 22.14 -10.61
CA LEU A 745 -1.23 22.43 -9.97
C LEU A 745 -2.27 22.93 -10.99
N ASP A 746 -1.93 23.90 -11.85
CA ASP A 746 -2.83 24.40 -12.89
C ASP A 746 -3.23 23.30 -13.87
N TRP A 747 -2.28 22.43 -14.24
CA TRP A 747 -2.58 21.27 -15.09
C TRP A 747 -3.64 20.36 -14.45
N LEU A 748 -3.48 19.96 -13.19
CA LEU A 748 -4.46 19.13 -12.49
C LEU A 748 -5.86 19.76 -12.52
N LEU A 749 -5.95 21.05 -12.15
CA LEU A 749 -7.24 21.74 -12.05
C LEU A 749 -7.94 21.92 -13.40
N THR A 750 -7.17 22.00 -14.51
CA THR A 750 -7.71 22.19 -15.87
C THR A 750 -7.95 20.87 -16.62
N HIS A 751 -7.23 19.79 -16.24
CA HIS A 751 -7.32 18.48 -16.91
C HIS A 751 -7.99 17.41 -16.01
N TRP A 752 -8.73 17.81 -15.00
CA TRP A 752 -9.38 16.91 -14.05
C TRP A 752 -10.20 15.79 -14.74
N GLY A 753 -10.96 16.10 -15.79
CA GLY A 753 -11.70 15.07 -16.55
C GLY A 753 -10.82 14.03 -17.26
N TYR A 754 -9.54 14.35 -17.52
CA TYR A 754 -8.55 13.37 -17.98
C TYR A 754 -8.12 12.47 -16.80
N VAL A 755 -7.84 13.07 -15.64
CA VAL A 755 -7.47 12.35 -14.43
C VAL A 755 -8.58 11.40 -13.95
N GLU A 756 -9.84 11.85 -13.98
CA GLU A 756 -11.01 11.00 -13.65
C GLU A 756 -11.08 9.74 -14.51
N ARG A 757 -10.81 9.86 -15.81
CA ARG A 757 -10.79 8.69 -16.71
C ARG A 757 -9.57 7.79 -16.52
N LEU A 758 -8.44 8.36 -16.11
CA LEU A 758 -7.18 7.63 -15.93
C LEU A 758 -7.14 6.86 -14.62
N ALA A 759 -7.55 7.52 -13.53
CA ALA A 759 -7.45 7.00 -12.17
C ALA A 759 -8.64 6.11 -11.76
N GLY A 760 -9.80 6.29 -12.42
CA GLY A 760 -11.02 5.62 -11.97
C GLY A 760 -11.39 5.96 -10.53
N ASP A 761 -12.31 5.19 -9.95
CA ASP A 761 -12.81 5.45 -8.59
C ASP A 761 -11.81 5.07 -7.49
N LYS A 762 -10.81 4.25 -7.79
CA LYS A 762 -9.89 3.69 -6.79
C LYS A 762 -8.79 4.67 -6.39
N SER A 763 -8.11 5.28 -7.34
CA SER A 763 -6.95 6.14 -7.07
C SER A 763 -7.20 7.64 -7.29
N ILE A 764 -8.43 8.02 -7.64
CA ILE A 764 -8.74 9.44 -7.88
C ILE A 764 -8.55 10.31 -6.63
N GLU A 765 -8.77 9.76 -5.44
CA GLU A 765 -8.59 10.50 -4.18
C GLU A 765 -7.13 10.81 -3.85
N ASP A 766 -6.18 10.10 -4.44
CA ASP A 766 -4.77 10.32 -4.23
C ASP A 766 -4.30 11.68 -4.78
N TYR A 767 -4.87 12.12 -5.90
CA TYR A 767 -4.51 13.41 -6.48
C TYR A 767 -4.79 14.60 -5.55
N PRO A 768 -6.01 14.82 -4.99
CA PRO A 768 -6.21 15.88 -4.01
C PRO A 768 -5.43 15.64 -2.72
N ARG A 769 -5.25 14.39 -2.26
CA ARG A 769 -4.48 14.05 -1.06
C ARG A 769 -3.01 14.48 -1.18
N TYR A 770 -2.31 14.05 -2.22
CA TYR A 770 -0.92 14.41 -2.44
C TYR A 770 -0.74 15.89 -2.79
N THR A 771 -1.66 16.48 -3.56
CA THR A 771 -1.65 17.92 -3.83
C THR A 771 -1.73 18.71 -2.54
N ALA A 772 -2.70 18.40 -1.67
CA ALA A 772 -2.87 19.07 -0.38
C ALA A 772 -1.61 18.99 0.47
N SER A 773 -0.94 17.83 0.52
CA SER A 773 0.28 17.62 1.30
C SER A 773 1.46 18.52 0.87
N LEU A 774 1.42 19.04 -0.35
CA LEU A 774 2.49 19.85 -0.93
C LEU A 774 2.15 21.35 -1.01
N ILE A 775 0.93 21.78 -0.74
CA ILE A 775 0.54 23.20 -0.71
C ILE A 775 1.28 23.95 0.42
N ARG A 776 1.88 25.10 0.09
CA ARG A 776 2.72 25.91 1.00
C ARG A 776 2.37 27.38 1.05
N THR A 777 1.50 27.86 0.16
CA THR A 777 1.11 29.26 0.09
C THR A 777 -0.42 29.43 0.15
N PRO A 778 -0.91 30.58 0.67
CA PRO A 778 -2.35 30.90 0.65
C PRO A 778 -2.94 30.92 -0.76
N GLU A 779 -2.16 31.35 -1.75
CA GLU A 779 -2.58 31.43 -3.17
C GLU A 779 -2.80 30.03 -3.76
N GLU A 780 -1.90 29.08 -3.53
CA GLU A 780 -2.07 27.67 -3.91
C GLU A 780 -3.31 27.07 -3.23
N ALA A 781 -3.47 27.32 -1.90
CA ALA A 781 -4.63 26.86 -1.14
C ALA A 781 -5.95 27.40 -1.68
N GLN A 782 -6.01 28.68 -2.02
CA GLN A 782 -7.22 29.28 -2.60
C GLN A 782 -7.61 28.63 -3.94
N ARG A 783 -6.63 28.32 -4.80
CA ARG A 783 -6.88 27.62 -6.07
C ARG A 783 -7.40 26.22 -5.82
N PHE A 784 -6.79 25.49 -4.89
CA PHE A 784 -7.23 24.15 -4.49
C PHE A 784 -8.69 24.17 -3.97
N TYR A 785 -9.00 25.04 -3.01
CA TYR A 785 -10.35 25.14 -2.44
C TYR A 785 -11.39 25.53 -3.48
N ALA A 786 -11.09 26.54 -4.31
CA ALA A 786 -12.03 27.00 -5.35
C ALA A 786 -12.45 25.88 -6.34
N PHE A 787 -11.59 24.89 -6.53
CA PHE A 787 -11.85 23.77 -7.43
C PHE A 787 -12.48 22.56 -6.70
N PHE A 788 -11.86 22.10 -5.61
CA PHE A 788 -12.27 20.86 -4.96
C PHE A 788 -13.53 21.01 -4.10
N ASP A 789 -13.88 22.21 -3.61
CA ASP A 789 -15.15 22.45 -2.90
C ASP A 789 -16.38 22.16 -3.77
N LEU A 790 -16.24 22.23 -5.09
CA LEU A 790 -17.29 21.87 -6.05
C LEU A 790 -17.45 20.36 -6.24
N LYS A 791 -16.59 19.55 -5.62
CA LYS A 791 -16.55 18.07 -5.76
C LYS A 791 -16.87 17.33 -4.46
N THR A 792 -17.32 18.05 -3.45
CA THR A 792 -17.67 17.48 -2.13
C THR A 792 -18.87 16.53 -2.16
N ASP A 793 -19.67 16.55 -3.23
CA ASP A 793 -20.78 15.61 -3.46
C ASP A 793 -20.30 14.27 -4.07
N HIS A 794 -19.05 14.17 -4.51
CA HIS A 794 -18.47 12.93 -5.03
C HIS A 794 -18.18 11.95 -3.89
N PRO A 795 -18.76 10.74 -3.88
CA PRO A 795 -18.68 9.81 -2.74
C PRO A 795 -17.26 9.50 -2.29
N THR A 796 -16.35 9.28 -3.23
CA THR A 796 -14.95 8.94 -2.98
C THR A 796 -14.14 10.14 -2.48
N LEU A 797 -14.42 11.36 -2.97
CA LEU A 797 -13.60 12.56 -2.70
C LEU A 797 -13.99 13.32 -1.43
N ALA A 798 -15.25 13.19 -0.97
CA ALA A 798 -15.79 14.03 0.09
C ALA A 798 -14.95 14.04 1.39
N ARG A 799 -14.51 12.87 1.84
CA ARG A 799 -13.65 12.73 3.03
C ARG A 799 -12.27 13.30 2.78
N THR A 800 -11.64 12.92 1.68
CA THR A 800 -10.28 13.34 1.31
C THR A 800 -10.19 14.85 1.18
N ILE A 801 -11.16 15.51 0.57
CA ILE A 801 -11.23 16.98 0.49
C ILE A 801 -11.30 17.60 1.89
N LYS A 802 -12.14 17.07 2.78
CA LYS A 802 -12.25 17.57 4.17
C LYS A 802 -10.95 17.44 4.94
N VAL A 803 -10.26 16.32 4.84
CA VAL A 803 -8.94 16.09 5.47
C VAL A 803 -7.90 17.02 4.85
N ALA A 804 -7.91 17.18 3.52
CA ALA A 804 -7.02 18.07 2.79
C ALA A 804 -7.12 19.53 3.26
N HIS A 805 -8.34 20.05 3.47
CA HIS A 805 -8.54 21.40 4.04
C HIS A 805 -7.84 21.55 5.39
N THR A 806 -8.04 20.59 6.28
CA THR A 806 -7.43 20.64 7.61
C THR A 806 -5.90 20.58 7.54
N ASP A 807 -5.36 19.73 6.69
CA ASP A 807 -3.92 19.59 6.48
C ASP A 807 -3.30 20.90 5.93
N ILE A 808 -3.89 21.47 4.89
CA ILE A 808 -3.46 22.75 4.29
C ILE A 808 -3.51 23.88 5.33
N ASP A 809 -4.65 24.09 5.99
CA ASP A 809 -4.84 25.18 6.94
C ASP A 809 -3.86 25.08 8.10
N THR A 810 -3.60 23.87 8.61
CA THR A 810 -2.66 23.63 9.70
C THR A 810 -1.24 23.92 9.27
N ARG A 811 -0.84 23.49 8.08
CA ARG A 811 0.50 23.75 7.52
C ARG A 811 0.72 25.25 7.28
N LEU A 812 -0.25 25.94 6.69
CA LEU A 812 -0.14 27.39 6.46
C LEU A 812 -0.04 28.18 7.79
N ARG A 813 -0.80 27.75 8.82
CA ARG A 813 -0.71 28.33 10.16
C ARG A 813 0.68 28.11 10.77
N LEU A 814 1.22 26.89 10.67
CA LEU A 814 2.55 26.53 11.16
C LEU A 814 3.63 27.38 10.45
N ILE A 815 3.56 27.51 9.13
CA ILE A 815 4.47 28.37 8.36
C ILE A 815 4.40 29.81 8.86
N ALA A 816 3.20 30.37 8.99
CA ALA A 816 3.02 31.75 9.43
C ALA A 816 3.56 32.00 10.84
N THR A 817 3.46 30.99 11.73
CA THR A 817 3.89 31.11 13.13
C THR A 817 5.40 30.95 13.28
N ASP A 818 6.00 29.94 12.66
CA ASP A 818 7.36 29.48 12.96
C ASP A 818 8.41 29.99 11.97
N ALA A 819 8.04 30.33 10.72
CA ALA A 819 9.00 30.81 9.73
C ALA A 819 9.83 32.03 10.19
N PRO A 820 9.26 33.04 10.87
CA PRO A 820 10.06 34.17 11.35
C PRO A 820 11.20 33.77 12.28
N ALA A 821 10.94 32.89 13.26
CA ALA A 821 11.95 32.44 14.21
C ALA A 821 13.02 31.56 13.55
N VAL A 822 12.63 30.66 12.64
CA VAL A 822 13.53 29.80 11.86
C VAL A 822 14.45 30.66 10.99
N GLN A 823 13.89 31.64 10.26
CA GLN A 823 14.66 32.51 9.37
C GLN A 823 15.60 33.45 10.14
N GLU A 824 15.17 33.95 11.30
CA GLU A 824 16.03 34.73 12.19
C GLU A 824 17.22 33.91 12.72
N TYR A 825 16.98 32.67 13.16
CA TYR A 825 18.02 31.72 13.58
C TYR A 825 19.07 31.54 12.48
N LEU A 826 18.63 31.23 11.25
CA LEU A 826 19.50 31.02 10.10
C LEU A 826 20.29 32.30 9.70
N ALA A 827 19.66 33.45 9.78
CA ALA A 827 20.32 34.72 9.49
C ALA A 827 21.36 35.08 10.58
N ALA A 828 21.13 34.71 11.84
CA ALA A 828 22.11 34.89 12.93
C ALA A 828 23.31 33.93 12.80
N PHE A 829 23.10 32.72 12.32
CA PHE A 829 24.17 31.73 12.07
C PHE A 829 25.18 32.20 11.01
N GLN A 830 24.77 33.00 10.06
CA GLN A 830 25.62 33.58 9.00
C GLN A 830 26.51 34.71 9.46
N ARG A 831 26.32 35.28 10.71
CA ARG A 831 27.10 36.36 11.29
C ARG A 831 28.21 35.83 12.19
#